data_5fff5fb1757acc061190c05ecf7d0130
#
_entry.id   5fff5fb1757acc061190c05ecf7d0130
#
_cell.length_a   1.000
_cell.length_b   1.000
_cell.length_c   1.000
_cell.angle_alpha   90.00
_cell.angle_beta   90.00
_cell.angle_gamma   90.00
#
_symmetry.space_group_name_H-M   'P 1'
#
loop_
_entity.id
_entity.type
_entity.pdbx_description
1 polymer ?
#
loop_
_entity_poly.entity_id
_entity_poly.type
_entity_poly.pdbx_seq_one_letter_code
_entity_poly.pdbx_strand_id
1 'polypeptide(L)'
;MIEPWVSSALIKTRVKVYCADGMTGEMLTYNVDMTQLFRWTALLLWVVTAPAGAQASLSGHAMTMFDNEVPKYPPGFKHFEYANPEAPKGGTLRLAAEGTFDSFHPFIPKGNPASTGSVETLLVTSADEPFTAYGLIAESMEWPEDRSWVIFNLRPEARWHDGQPITATDVTWSFSTLIKTGRPGYRFYYQAVEKAEALSEHRVRFTFKESGNQELPLIVGQLPILPHHYWQDRDFARTTLDPPLGSGPYRIKRFEAGRYIEQERVTDYWGHDLAVQRGLNNFDLIRTDYYRDATPIRLALKSGDIDYREENQAKAWAEAYNVNAVSRGWLKKELVKHRMPTGMQAFVMNTRRPIFRDVRVREALGYAFDFEWTNRNLFNGQYTRTASYFSNSDLAASGLPQGEERSLLERYRDRLPPALFTQTFAPPVTDGSGWPRENLRQATRLLNKSGWVIKDLKRVNTKTGEPLTFEILLVSPAFERIVLPYVRNLKRLGIEAHVRLIDQSQYINRFRQFDFDMLVAVWGQSETPGNEQRNYWSSSAAATPGSRNLAGVSDPVIDTLIEQLIKSVSRTQLNQRTRALDRALLWNFYVIPHWHIRADRILYWDKFSRPSAPIRSGVMTARWWYDPLKAAALQKARQ
;
A
#
# COMPACT_ATOMS: atom_id res chain seq x y z
N MET A 1 68.06 -5.69 -6.47
CA MET A 1 69.18 -5.65 -5.49
C MET A 1 68.65 -5.00 -4.24
N ILE A 2 68.42 -5.80 -3.23
CA ILE A 2 68.55 -5.65 -1.77
C ILE A 2 67.72 -6.79 -1.15
N GLU A 3 68.43 -7.81 -0.68
CA GLU A 3 67.89 -8.89 0.13
C GLU A 3 67.67 -8.41 1.58
N PRO A 4 66.68 -8.97 2.29
CA PRO A 4 66.61 -8.84 3.74
C PRO A 4 67.08 -10.11 4.43
N TRP A 5 67.93 -9.95 5.37
CA TRP A 5 68.25 -10.92 6.41
C TRP A 5 67.11 -11.04 7.43
N VAL A 6 66.64 -12.24 7.66
CA VAL A 6 65.82 -12.56 8.83
C VAL A 6 66.45 -13.71 9.58
N SER A 7 66.88 -13.39 10.78
CA SER A 7 67.41 -14.29 11.79
C SER A 7 66.29 -15.16 12.38
N SER A 8 66.51 -16.48 12.35
CA SER A 8 65.64 -17.48 12.99
C SER A 8 65.90 -17.49 14.52
N ALA A 9 64.93 -16.99 15.31
CA ALA A 9 64.86 -17.26 16.74
C ALA A 9 63.73 -18.24 17.03
N LEU A 10 64.06 -19.45 17.43
CA LEU A 10 63.16 -20.49 17.93
C LEU A 10 62.56 -20.10 19.27
N ILE A 11 61.29 -19.71 19.30
CA ILE A 11 60.54 -19.56 20.54
C ILE A 11 59.76 -20.87 20.80
N LYS A 12 60.19 -21.63 21.84
CA LYS A 12 59.46 -22.77 22.35
C LYS A 12 58.36 -22.28 23.30
N THR A 13 57.14 -22.23 22.82
CA THR A 13 55.99 -21.96 23.67
C THR A 13 55.32 -23.27 24.11
N ARG A 14 55.25 -23.51 25.41
CA ARG A 14 54.51 -24.66 25.97
C ARG A 14 53.06 -24.18 26.22
N VAL A 15 52.09 -24.82 25.55
CA VAL A 15 50.66 -24.63 25.82
C VAL A 15 50.19 -25.81 26.67
N LYS A 16 49.60 -25.49 27.84
CA LYS A 16 48.91 -26.51 28.69
C LYS A 16 47.43 -26.50 28.30
N VAL A 17 46.94 -27.65 27.83
CA VAL A 17 45.53 -27.87 27.59
C VAL A 17 44.97 -28.67 28.78
N TYR A 18 43.96 -28.15 29.46
CA TYR A 18 43.23 -28.85 30.51
C TYR A 18 41.95 -29.43 29.90
N CYS A 19 41.83 -30.75 29.86
CA CYS A 19 40.56 -31.43 29.68
C CYS A 19 40.10 -31.94 31.06
N ALA A 20 38.90 -31.51 31.48
CA ALA A 20 38.24 -32.04 32.66
C ALA A 20 37.32 -33.20 32.24
N ASP A 21 37.76 -34.40 32.49
CA ASP A 21 36.88 -35.59 32.54
C ASP A 21 36.84 -36.07 33.99
N GLY A 22 35.63 -36.15 34.52
CA GLY A 22 35.40 -36.60 35.88
C GLY A 22 35.55 -38.09 36.02
N MET A 23 36.53 -38.49 36.77
CA MET A 23 36.84 -39.70 37.53
C MET A 23 38.25 -40.21 37.23
N THR A 24 39.03 -40.22 38.32
CA THR A 24 40.38 -40.75 38.50
C THR A 24 41.52 -39.85 37.99
N GLY A 25 42.22 -39.27 38.96
CA GLY A 25 43.35 -38.39 38.71
C GLY A 25 44.63 -39.14 38.35
N GLU A 26 44.92 -39.21 37.09
CA GLU A 26 46.26 -39.43 36.57
C GLU A 26 46.60 -38.45 35.47
N MET A 27 47.73 -37.79 35.61
CA MET A 27 48.20 -36.70 34.72
C MET A 27 49.11 -37.32 33.65
N LEU A 28 48.63 -37.46 32.42
CA LEU A 28 49.41 -37.90 31.28
C LEU A 28 49.92 -36.68 30.51
N THR A 29 51.22 -36.51 30.41
CA THR A 29 51.89 -35.50 29.60
C THR A 29 52.28 -36.08 28.26
N TYR A 30 51.72 -35.54 27.18
CA TYR A 30 52.15 -35.84 25.82
C TYR A 30 53.04 -34.72 25.25
N ASN A 31 54.23 -35.11 24.76
CA ASN A 31 55.08 -34.21 23.98
C ASN A 31 54.68 -34.32 22.49
N VAL A 32 54.14 -33.26 21.94
CA VAL A 32 53.81 -33.19 20.50
C VAL A 32 54.84 -32.34 19.79
N ASP A 33 55.57 -32.97 18.86
CA ASP A 33 56.55 -32.30 18.00
C ASP A 33 55.80 -31.52 16.89
N MET A 34 55.85 -30.21 16.97
CA MET A 34 55.15 -29.28 16.10
C MET A 34 55.69 -29.25 14.63
N THR A 35 56.75 -29.92 14.35
CA THR A 35 57.32 -29.94 12.97
C THR A 35 56.55 -30.86 12.02
N GLN A 36 55.81 -31.84 12.54
CA GLN A 36 54.96 -32.69 11.69
C GLN A 36 53.55 -32.12 11.47
N LEU A 37 53.02 -31.25 12.36
CA LEU A 37 51.71 -30.61 12.16
C LEU A 37 51.74 -29.57 11.05
N PHE A 38 52.86 -28.87 10.82
CA PHE A 38 52.97 -27.87 9.76
C PHE A 38 53.01 -28.46 8.31
N ARG A 39 53.34 -29.72 8.15
CA ARG A 39 53.32 -30.41 6.84
C ARG A 39 51.91 -30.87 6.42
N TRP A 40 51.04 -31.12 7.33
CA TRP A 40 49.63 -31.52 7.07
C TRP A 40 48.68 -30.32 6.97
N THR A 41 48.94 -29.22 7.65
CA THR A 41 48.16 -27.98 7.52
C THR A 41 48.44 -27.23 6.22
N ALA A 42 49.64 -27.34 5.64
CA ALA A 42 49.93 -26.75 4.34
C ALA A 42 49.25 -27.50 3.17
N LEU A 43 48.94 -28.80 3.31
CA LEU A 43 48.18 -29.57 2.30
C LEU A 43 46.65 -29.40 2.47
N LEU A 44 46.13 -29.03 3.65
CA LEU A 44 44.70 -28.77 3.89
C LEU A 44 44.29 -27.32 3.55
N LEU A 45 45.22 -26.37 3.50
CA LEU A 45 44.95 -24.98 3.12
C LEU A 45 44.89 -24.75 1.60
N TRP A 46 45.24 -25.74 0.76
CA TRP A 46 45.13 -25.65 -0.69
C TRP A 46 43.80 -26.19 -1.26
N VAL A 47 42.90 -26.69 -0.45
CA VAL A 47 41.59 -27.27 -0.90
C VAL A 47 40.41 -26.38 -0.56
N VAL A 48 40.58 -25.23 0.13
CA VAL A 48 39.45 -24.34 0.58
C VAL A 48 39.51 -22.94 -0.03
N THR A 49 40.22 -22.72 -1.08
CA THR A 49 39.97 -21.56 -1.95
C THR A 49 39.39 -22.06 -3.28
N ALA A 50 38.21 -22.71 -3.20
CA ALA A 50 37.29 -22.59 -4.32
C ALA A 50 36.90 -21.10 -4.37
N PRO A 51 37.04 -20.43 -5.53
CA PRO A 51 36.47 -19.11 -5.68
C PRO A 51 34.99 -19.24 -5.29
N ALA A 52 34.52 -18.42 -4.38
CA ALA A 52 33.08 -18.28 -4.17
C ALA A 52 32.50 -18.11 -5.56
N GLY A 53 31.83 -19.15 -6.07
CA GLY A 53 31.27 -19.15 -7.41
C GLY A 53 30.47 -17.88 -7.53
N ALA A 54 30.81 -17.03 -8.49
CA ALA A 54 30.00 -15.85 -8.78
C ALA A 54 28.60 -16.39 -9.03
N GLN A 55 27.70 -16.18 -8.10
CA GLN A 55 26.29 -16.54 -8.28
C GLN A 55 25.86 -15.90 -9.58
N ALA A 56 25.36 -16.71 -10.52
CA ALA A 56 24.87 -16.21 -11.79
C ALA A 56 23.83 -15.13 -11.51
N SER A 57 24.10 -13.91 -11.95
CA SER A 57 23.17 -12.80 -11.81
C SER A 57 22.28 -12.75 -13.04
N LEU A 58 20.98 -12.60 -12.82
CA LEU A 58 20.01 -12.23 -13.84
C LEU A 58 20.13 -10.72 -14.10
N SER A 59 19.77 -10.27 -15.31
CA SER A 59 19.72 -8.85 -15.63
C SER A 59 18.60 -8.55 -16.62
N GLY A 60 18.08 -7.33 -16.58
CA GLY A 60 16.99 -6.94 -17.48
C GLY A 60 16.62 -5.46 -17.41
N HIS A 61 15.86 -5.01 -18.43
CA HIS A 61 15.22 -3.68 -18.51
C HIS A 61 13.92 -3.62 -17.71
N ALA A 62 13.41 -4.78 -17.31
CA ALA A 62 12.21 -4.98 -16.53
C ALA A 62 12.42 -6.11 -15.53
N MET A 63 11.66 -6.11 -14.46
CA MET A 63 11.65 -7.16 -13.46
C MET A 63 10.22 -7.56 -13.14
N THR A 64 9.94 -8.85 -13.22
CA THR A 64 8.69 -9.46 -12.74
C THR A 64 8.82 -9.82 -11.26
N MET A 65 7.68 -9.95 -10.57
CA MET A 65 7.71 -10.44 -9.18
C MET A 65 8.20 -11.88 -9.10
N PHE A 66 7.87 -12.73 -10.08
CA PHE A 66 8.25 -14.14 -10.09
C PHE A 66 9.11 -14.48 -11.32
N ASP A 67 10.17 -15.23 -11.13
CA ASP A 67 11.13 -15.54 -12.18
C ASP A 67 10.57 -16.41 -13.33
N ASN A 68 9.46 -17.11 -13.10
CA ASN A 68 8.73 -17.85 -14.13
C ASN A 68 7.75 -17.00 -14.96
N GLU A 69 7.69 -15.70 -14.73
CA GLU A 69 6.88 -14.76 -15.51
C GLU A 69 7.77 -13.96 -16.47
N VAL A 70 7.21 -13.63 -17.63
CA VAL A 70 7.90 -12.85 -18.66
C VAL A 70 7.24 -11.48 -18.74
N PRO A 71 8.01 -10.38 -18.72
CA PRO A 71 7.45 -9.04 -18.92
C PRO A 71 6.66 -8.97 -20.24
N LYS A 72 5.49 -8.35 -20.21
CA LYS A 72 4.66 -8.14 -21.40
C LYS A 72 5.41 -7.37 -22.49
N TYR A 73 6.19 -6.39 -22.09
CA TYR A 73 6.94 -5.53 -23.01
C TYR A 73 8.41 -5.98 -23.08
N PRO A 74 8.86 -6.51 -24.23
CA PRO A 74 10.23 -7.01 -24.41
C PRO A 74 11.25 -5.85 -24.47
N PRO A 75 12.55 -6.16 -24.34
CA PRO A 75 13.61 -5.16 -24.57
C PRO A 75 13.43 -4.42 -25.89
N GLY A 76 13.58 -3.09 -25.86
CA GLY A 76 13.44 -2.25 -27.04
C GLY A 76 12.00 -1.95 -27.46
N PHE A 77 10.98 -2.27 -26.65
CA PHE A 77 9.62 -1.82 -26.90
C PHE A 77 9.57 -0.29 -27.03
N LYS A 78 8.59 0.23 -27.77
CA LYS A 78 8.56 1.65 -28.15
C LYS A 78 7.68 2.53 -27.27
N HIS A 79 6.61 1.96 -26.74
CA HIS A 79 5.68 2.60 -25.81
C HIS A 79 4.78 1.52 -25.19
N PHE A 80 4.12 1.83 -24.10
CA PHE A 80 3.06 0.98 -23.58
C PHE A 80 1.85 0.96 -24.53
N GLU A 81 1.23 -0.20 -24.73
CA GLU A 81 0.07 -0.35 -25.64
C GLU A 81 -1.13 0.52 -25.25
N TYR A 82 -1.24 0.85 -23.97
CA TYR A 82 -2.29 1.73 -23.46
C TYR A 82 -2.00 3.23 -23.60
N ALA A 83 -0.84 3.61 -24.15
CA ALA A 83 -0.47 4.98 -24.46
C ALA A 83 -0.56 5.25 -25.97
N ASN A 84 -0.86 6.47 -26.36
CA ASN A 84 -0.82 6.89 -27.76
C ASN A 84 0.45 7.72 -27.98
N PRO A 85 1.47 7.19 -28.67
CA PRO A 85 2.73 7.92 -28.92
C PRO A 85 2.53 9.20 -29.74
N GLU A 86 1.46 9.26 -30.55
CA GLU A 86 1.10 10.41 -31.39
C GLU A 86 0.12 11.37 -30.70
N ALA A 87 -0.14 11.18 -29.40
CA ALA A 87 -1.02 12.09 -28.66
C ALA A 87 -0.45 13.52 -28.68
N PRO A 88 -1.23 14.50 -29.13
CA PRO A 88 -0.75 15.88 -29.17
C PRO A 88 -0.46 16.39 -27.75
N LYS A 89 0.66 17.07 -27.60
CA LYS A 89 0.97 17.81 -26.38
C LYS A 89 0.24 19.16 -26.45
N GLY A 90 -0.37 19.56 -25.33
CA GLY A 90 -1.05 20.85 -25.29
C GLY A 90 -2.26 20.91 -24.36
N GLY A 91 -2.79 22.11 -24.20
CA GLY A 91 -4.00 22.37 -23.45
C GLY A 91 -3.86 22.27 -21.93
N THR A 92 -4.99 22.49 -21.27
CA THR A 92 -5.09 22.51 -19.80
C THR A 92 -6.07 21.47 -19.31
N LEU A 93 -5.68 20.74 -18.26
CA LEU A 93 -6.56 19.89 -17.46
C LEU A 93 -6.83 20.57 -16.12
N ARG A 94 -8.10 20.93 -15.85
CA ARG A 94 -8.52 21.55 -14.59
C ARG A 94 -9.18 20.51 -13.69
N LEU A 95 -8.58 20.31 -12.54
CA LEU A 95 -8.97 19.34 -11.52
C LEU A 95 -9.47 20.04 -10.26
N ALA A 96 -10.06 19.29 -9.36
CA ALA A 96 -10.42 19.75 -8.04
C ALA A 96 -9.96 18.76 -6.96
N ALA A 97 -9.63 19.30 -5.79
CA ALA A 97 -9.37 18.53 -4.57
C ALA A 97 -10.25 19.02 -3.42
N GLU A 98 -10.64 18.10 -2.52
CA GLU A 98 -11.35 18.47 -1.29
C GLU A 98 -10.34 18.80 -0.18
N GLY A 99 -10.67 19.83 0.63
CA GLY A 99 -9.83 20.27 1.74
C GLY A 99 -8.92 21.43 1.36
N THR A 100 -7.69 21.38 1.83
CA THR A 100 -6.67 22.43 1.69
C THR A 100 -5.27 21.79 1.73
N PHE A 101 -4.23 22.60 1.51
CA PHE A 101 -2.84 22.17 1.70
C PHE A 101 -2.03 23.27 2.38
N ASP A 102 -1.01 22.87 3.14
CA ASP A 102 -0.08 23.75 3.84
C ASP A 102 1.39 23.35 3.62
N SER A 103 1.63 22.39 2.73
CA SER A 103 2.96 21.87 2.44
C SER A 103 3.05 21.28 1.03
N PHE A 104 4.28 21.27 0.48
CA PHE A 104 4.66 20.48 -0.69
C PHE A 104 5.56 19.29 -0.33
N HIS A 105 5.72 19.00 0.96
CA HIS A 105 6.59 17.94 1.45
C HIS A 105 5.80 16.71 1.92
N PRO A 106 5.53 15.71 1.04
CA PRO A 106 4.66 14.58 1.36
C PRO A 106 5.34 13.48 2.18
N PHE A 107 6.66 13.54 2.37
CA PHE A 107 7.45 12.43 2.89
C PHE A 107 7.50 12.37 4.42
N ILE A 108 7.16 13.44 5.12
CA ILE A 108 7.17 13.53 6.58
C ILE A 108 5.75 13.39 7.18
N PRO A 109 5.65 13.05 8.48
CA PRO A 109 4.34 12.90 9.14
C PRO A 109 3.62 14.22 9.45
N LYS A 110 4.31 15.38 9.29
CA LYS A 110 3.76 16.72 9.58
C LYS A 110 3.11 17.34 8.35
N GLY A 111 2.18 18.28 8.58
CA GLY A 111 1.51 19.05 7.54
C GLY A 111 0.47 18.27 6.74
N ASN A 112 -0.20 18.99 5.86
CA ASN A 112 -1.16 18.48 4.88
C ASN A 112 -0.63 18.75 3.46
N PRO A 113 0.17 17.83 2.89
CA PRO A 113 0.86 18.09 1.65
C PRO A 113 -0.07 17.98 0.44
N ALA A 114 0.13 18.90 -0.50
CA ALA A 114 -0.44 18.74 -1.84
C ALA A 114 0.27 17.66 -2.64
N SER A 115 -0.46 17.02 -3.57
CA SER A 115 0.13 16.10 -4.54
C SER A 115 0.73 16.88 -5.70
N THR A 116 2.03 16.78 -5.90
CA THR A 116 2.76 17.52 -6.95
C THR A 116 3.25 16.63 -8.09
N GLY A 117 3.40 15.30 -7.87
CA GLY A 117 3.86 14.37 -8.89
C GLY A 117 5.24 14.67 -9.48
N SER A 118 6.07 15.46 -8.77
CA SER A 118 7.35 15.95 -9.30
C SER A 118 8.53 15.00 -9.08
N VAL A 119 8.36 13.97 -8.25
CA VAL A 119 9.42 13.03 -7.85
C VAL A 119 9.23 11.70 -8.56
N GLU A 120 10.29 11.18 -9.14
CA GLU A 120 10.31 9.90 -9.83
C GLU A 120 10.96 8.80 -8.99
N THR A 121 10.89 7.58 -9.50
CA THR A 121 11.36 6.35 -8.87
C THR A 121 12.35 5.63 -9.79
N LEU A 122 13.07 4.64 -9.27
CA LEU A 122 14.00 3.85 -10.10
C LEU A 122 13.26 3.07 -11.19
N LEU A 123 12.09 2.52 -10.85
CA LEU A 123 11.25 1.73 -11.75
C LEU A 123 9.83 2.31 -11.81
N VAL A 124 9.12 2.03 -12.89
CA VAL A 124 7.70 2.33 -13.08
C VAL A 124 6.91 1.06 -13.39
N THR A 125 5.71 0.92 -12.83
CA THR A 125 4.83 -0.21 -13.12
C THR A 125 4.00 0.04 -14.37
N SER A 126 3.66 -1.04 -15.11
CA SER A 126 2.68 -0.97 -16.20
C SER A 126 1.25 -0.95 -15.68
N ALA A 127 0.37 -0.23 -16.37
CA ALA A 127 -1.05 -0.14 -15.99
C ALA A 127 -1.91 -1.31 -16.53
N ASP A 128 -1.35 -2.16 -17.39
CA ASP A 128 -2.07 -3.26 -18.06
C ASP A 128 -1.51 -4.66 -17.74
N GLU A 129 -0.45 -4.74 -16.97
CA GLU A 129 0.03 -5.98 -16.39
C GLU A 129 0.33 -5.82 -14.89
N PRO A 130 0.00 -6.79 -14.05
CA PRO A 130 0.38 -6.79 -12.66
C PRO A 130 1.81 -7.31 -12.50
N PHE A 131 2.45 -7.01 -11.37
CA PHE A 131 3.67 -7.66 -10.89
C PHE A 131 4.96 -7.37 -11.67
N THR A 132 4.93 -6.46 -12.65
CA THR A 132 6.09 -6.11 -13.45
C THR A 132 6.40 -4.63 -13.31
N ALA A 133 7.68 -4.30 -13.15
CA ALA A 133 8.18 -2.93 -13.19
C ALA A 133 9.29 -2.80 -14.24
N TYR A 134 9.30 -1.65 -14.90
CA TYR A 134 10.20 -1.28 -15.99
C TYR A 134 11.13 -0.17 -15.56
N GLY A 135 12.31 -0.14 -16.12
CA GLY A 135 13.30 0.89 -15.83
C GLY A 135 12.80 2.31 -16.17
N LEU A 136 12.90 3.23 -15.19
CA LEU A 136 12.65 4.67 -15.36
C LEU A 136 13.97 5.42 -15.12
N ILE A 137 14.29 5.86 -13.87
CA ILE A 137 15.62 6.39 -13.55
C ILE A 137 16.70 5.30 -13.74
N ALA A 138 16.39 4.05 -13.38
CA ALA A 138 17.23 2.93 -13.74
C ALA A 138 17.04 2.54 -15.22
N GLU A 139 18.12 2.30 -15.94
CA GLU A 139 18.09 1.72 -17.28
C GLU A 139 17.88 0.21 -17.24
N SER A 140 18.56 -0.43 -16.28
CA SER A 140 18.52 -1.89 -16.09
C SER A 140 18.75 -2.26 -14.62
N MET A 141 18.47 -3.51 -14.31
CA MET A 141 18.68 -4.12 -13.01
C MET A 141 19.48 -5.41 -13.13
N GLU A 142 20.20 -5.76 -12.04
CA GLU A 142 20.90 -7.03 -11.86
C GLU A 142 20.50 -7.63 -10.51
N TRP A 143 20.23 -8.92 -10.45
CA TRP A 143 19.84 -9.60 -9.21
C TRP A 143 20.22 -11.09 -9.24
N PRO A 144 20.49 -11.73 -8.08
CA PRO A 144 20.70 -13.17 -8.01
C PRO A 144 19.34 -13.90 -7.98
N GLU A 145 19.36 -15.19 -8.30
CA GLU A 145 18.16 -16.05 -8.27
C GLU A 145 17.48 -16.05 -6.88
N ASP A 146 18.26 -15.99 -5.80
CA ASP A 146 17.73 -15.95 -4.43
C ASP A 146 17.25 -14.57 -3.97
N ARG A 147 17.38 -13.54 -4.84
CA ARG A 147 17.00 -12.14 -4.57
C ARG A 147 17.53 -11.57 -3.26
N SER A 148 18.74 -11.98 -2.87
CA SER A 148 19.42 -11.44 -1.68
C SER A 148 19.93 -10.01 -1.86
N TRP A 149 20.00 -9.53 -3.09
CA TRP A 149 20.35 -8.15 -3.44
C TRP A 149 19.77 -7.76 -4.81
N VAL A 150 19.78 -6.45 -5.09
CA VAL A 150 19.54 -5.89 -6.42
C VAL A 150 20.50 -4.73 -6.68
N ILE A 151 21.01 -4.64 -7.91
CA ILE A 151 21.75 -3.47 -8.41
C ILE A 151 20.87 -2.78 -9.44
N PHE A 152 20.78 -1.45 -9.34
CA PHE A 152 20.20 -0.59 -10.36
C PHE A 152 21.30 0.15 -11.09
N ASN A 153 21.32 0.04 -12.41
CA ASN A 153 22.18 0.83 -13.30
C ASN A 153 21.38 2.07 -13.71
N LEU A 154 21.79 3.24 -13.26
CA LEU A 154 21.08 4.49 -13.50
C LEU A 154 21.38 5.03 -14.89
N ARG A 155 20.41 5.70 -15.49
CA ARG A 155 20.55 6.39 -16.78
C ARG A 155 21.45 7.60 -16.64
N PRO A 156 22.52 7.73 -17.44
CA PRO A 156 23.37 8.93 -17.41
C PRO A 156 22.65 10.23 -17.82
N GLU A 157 21.57 10.11 -18.62
CA GLU A 157 20.75 11.23 -19.07
C GLU A 157 19.73 11.70 -18.00
N ALA A 158 19.49 10.91 -16.95
CA ALA A 158 18.55 11.27 -15.88
C ALA A 158 19.05 12.49 -15.11
N ARG A 159 18.18 13.52 -14.99
CA ARG A 159 18.56 14.78 -14.35
C ARG A 159 17.39 15.45 -13.64
N TRP A 160 17.74 16.27 -12.68
CA TRP A 160 16.82 17.16 -11.99
C TRP A 160 16.39 18.33 -12.87
N HIS A 161 15.33 19.05 -12.46
CA HIS A 161 14.84 20.23 -13.19
C HIS A 161 15.84 21.40 -13.24
N ASP A 162 16.87 21.40 -12.41
CA ASP A 162 17.98 22.37 -12.44
C ASP A 162 19.15 21.93 -13.35
N GLY A 163 19.01 20.77 -14.01
CA GLY A 163 19.99 20.21 -14.93
C GLY A 163 21.07 19.34 -14.28
N GLN A 164 21.14 19.23 -12.95
CA GLN A 164 22.10 18.36 -12.28
C GLN A 164 21.76 16.88 -12.50
N PRO A 165 22.76 15.99 -12.66
CA PRO A 165 22.51 14.56 -12.86
C PRO A 165 21.91 13.89 -11.62
N ILE A 166 21.09 12.87 -11.84
CA ILE A 166 20.63 11.97 -10.79
C ILE A 166 21.68 10.88 -10.59
N THR A 167 22.19 10.76 -9.38
CA THR A 167 23.31 9.86 -9.07
C THR A 167 22.93 8.80 -8.03
N ALA A 168 23.78 7.79 -7.87
CA ALA A 168 23.64 6.78 -6.83
C ALA A 168 23.68 7.40 -5.41
N THR A 169 24.30 8.57 -5.25
CA THR A 169 24.29 9.33 -3.99
C THR A 169 22.88 9.79 -3.64
N ASP A 170 22.11 10.31 -4.63
CA ASP A 170 20.72 10.70 -4.40
C ASP A 170 19.87 9.51 -3.95
N VAL A 171 20.09 8.34 -4.55
CA VAL A 171 19.37 7.11 -4.21
C VAL A 171 19.66 6.65 -2.78
N THR A 172 20.92 6.54 -2.41
CA THR A 172 21.33 6.09 -1.06
C THR A 172 20.93 7.09 0.02
N TRP A 173 21.03 8.37 -0.27
CA TRP A 173 20.59 9.44 0.62
C TRP A 173 19.07 9.41 0.80
N SER A 174 18.30 9.27 -0.29
CA SER A 174 16.84 9.16 -0.24
C SER A 174 16.39 8.01 0.65
N PHE A 175 16.97 6.83 0.44
CA PHE A 175 16.68 5.64 1.25
C PHE A 175 16.94 5.90 2.75
N SER A 176 18.13 6.35 3.09
CA SER A 176 18.52 6.57 4.49
C SER A 176 17.68 7.67 5.17
N THR A 177 17.38 8.76 4.45
CA THR A 177 16.60 9.88 4.96
C THR A 177 15.14 9.51 5.17
N LEU A 178 14.52 8.80 4.22
CA LEU A 178 13.13 8.36 4.34
C LEU A 178 12.92 7.38 5.50
N ILE A 179 13.86 6.46 5.73
CA ILE A 179 13.80 5.54 6.88
C ILE A 179 14.01 6.28 8.19
N LYS A 180 14.96 7.21 8.25
CA LYS A 180 15.31 7.93 9.48
C LYS A 180 14.26 8.96 9.86
N THR A 181 13.80 9.77 8.92
CA THR A 181 13.04 11.00 9.16
C THR A 181 11.63 10.96 8.52
N GLY A 182 11.43 10.08 7.55
CA GLY A 182 10.17 9.97 6.82
C GLY A 182 9.01 9.42 7.66
N ARG A 183 7.84 9.32 7.02
CA ARG A 183 6.64 8.72 7.63
C ARG A 183 6.93 7.30 8.13
N PRO A 184 6.35 6.86 9.26
CA PRO A 184 6.58 5.52 9.83
C PRO A 184 6.42 4.38 8.84
N GLY A 185 5.53 4.51 7.84
CA GLY A 185 5.30 3.52 6.79
C GLY A 185 6.58 3.14 6.03
N TYR A 186 7.53 4.07 5.83
CA TYR A 186 8.80 3.77 5.16
C TYR A 186 9.62 2.74 5.94
N ARG A 187 9.68 2.84 7.27
CA ARG A 187 10.39 1.86 8.10
C ARG A 187 9.81 0.46 8.02
N PHE A 188 8.49 0.33 7.98
CA PHE A 188 7.83 -0.97 7.81
C PHE A 188 8.06 -1.54 6.42
N TYR A 189 7.95 -0.69 5.40
CA TYR A 189 8.01 -1.11 4.01
C TYR A 189 9.41 -1.56 3.60
N TYR A 190 10.44 -0.84 4.08
CA TYR A 190 11.85 -1.12 3.77
C TYR A 190 12.60 -1.86 4.88
N GLN A 191 11.94 -2.39 5.91
CA GLN A 191 12.60 -3.00 7.07
C GLN A 191 13.51 -4.20 6.73
N ALA A 192 13.22 -4.91 5.65
CA ALA A 192 14.02 -6.03 5.18
C ALA A 192 15.25 -5.63 4.35
N VAL A 193 15.43 -4.34 4.05
CA VAL A 193 16.66 -3.83 3.45
C VAL A 193 17.73 -3.70 4.53
N GLU A 194 18.90 -4.29 4.29
CA GLU A 194 20.04 -4.17 5.18
C GLU A 194 20.78 -2.85 4.94
N LYS A 195 21.13 -2.58 3.68
CA LYS A 195 21.83 -1.37 3.27
C LYS A 195 21.60 -1.01 1.80
N ALA A 196 21.85 0.27 1.48
CA ALA A 196 21.97 0.79 0.13
C ALA A 196 23.36 1.38 -0.06
N GLU A 197 24.08 1.02 -1.14
CA GLU A 197 25.46 1.40 -1.42
C GLU A 197 25.60 1.94 -2.84
N ALA A 198 26.25 3.10 -2.99
CA ALA A 198 26.71 3.58 -4.28
C ALA A 198 27.98 2.80 -4.68
N LEU A 199 27.88 2.00 -5.74
CA LEU A 199 29.02 1.26 -6.28
C LEU A 199 29.84 2.14 -7.25
N SER A 200 29.17 3.06 -7.94
CA SER A 200 29.72 4.11 -8.77
C SER A 200 28.71 5.26 -8.87
N GLU A 201 29.00 6.29 -9.64
CA GLU A 201 28.08 7.42 -9.86
C GLU A 201 26.70 6.99 -10.37
N HIS A 202 26.65 5.95 -11.24
CA HIS A 202 25.42 5.46 -11.87
C HIS A 202 25.09 3.99 -11.50
N ARG A 203 25.67 3.45 -10.42
CA ARG A 203 25.31 2.10 -9.96
C ARG A 203 25.04 2.11 -8.46
N VAL A 204 23.88 1.60 -8.07
CA VAL A 204 23.48 1.50 -6.65
C VAL A 204 23.06 0.06 -6.35
N ARG A 205 23.54 -0.48 -5.24
CA ARG A 205 23.19 -1.80 -4.73
C ARG A 205 22.33 -1.69 -3.48
N PHE A 206 21.26 -2.46 -3.44
CA PHE A 206 20.51 -2.75 -2.23
C PHE A 206 20.77 -4.19 -1.81
N THR A 207 21.20 -4.38 -0.57
CA THR A 207 21.39 -5.71 0.04
C THR A 207 20.26 -5.95 1.02
N PHE A 208 19.73 -7.16 1.04
CA PHE A 208 18.59 -7.53 1.88
C PHE A 208 19.03 -8.40 3.06
N LYS A 209 18.34 -8.29 4.21
CA LYS A 209 18.64 -9.04 5.43
C LYS A 209 18.43 -10.54 5.28
N GLU A 210 17.48 -10.92 4.44
CA GLU A 210 17.12 -12.31 4.14
C GLU A 210 16.86 -12.45 2.64
N SER A 211 17.16 -13.62 2.10
CA SER A 211 16.83 -14.00 0.73
C SER A 211 15.38 -14.48 0.58
N GLY A 212 14.90 -14.63 -0.66
CA GLY A 212 13.62 -15.24 -0.99
C GLY A 212 12.39 -14.34 -0.90
N ASN A 213 12.54 -13.06 -0.56
CA ASN A 213 11.46 -12.08 -0.69
C ASN A 213 11.41 -11.56 -2.13
N GLN A 214 10.51 -12.13 -2.94
CA GLN A 214 10.41 -11.88 -4.38
C GLN A 214 9.99 -10.42 -4.71
N GLU A 215 9.27 -9.76 -3.82
CA GLU A 215 8.78 -8.40 -4.01
C GLU A 215 9.85 -7.34 -3.72
N LEU A 216 10.81 -7.63 -2.86
CA LEU A 216 11.70 -6.63 -2.27
C LEU A 216 12.52 -5.83 -3.28
N PRO A 217 13.07 -6.42 -4.38
CA PRO A 217 13.70 -5.65 -5.45
C PRO A 217 12.74 -4.65 -6.13
N LEU A 218 11.46 -5.04 -6.33
CA LEU A 218 10.43 -4.15 -6.88
C LEU A 218 10.06 -3.04 -5.91
N ILE A 219 10.01 -3.35 -4.61
CA ILE A 219 9.74 -2.38 -3.53
C ILE A 219 10.81 -1.28 -3.53
N VAL A 220 12.09 -1.63 -3.54
CA VAL A 220 13.17 -0.61 -3.58
C VAL A 220 13.18 0.13 -4.91
N GLY A 221 12.71 -0.50 -5.99
CA GLY A 221 12.49 0.16 -7.29
C GLY A 221 11.45 1.28 -7.25
N GLN A 222 10.51 1.25 -6.28
CA GLN A 222 9.48 2.27 -6.05
C GLN A 222 9.93 3.38 -5.10
N LEU A 223 11.19 3.37 -4.64
CA LEU A 223 11.73 4.40 -3.76
C LEU A 223 11.65 5.76 -4.46
N PRO A 224 10.97 6.78 -3.86
CA PRO A 224 11.04 8.13 -4.38
C PRO A 224 12.46 8.66 -4.27
N ILE A 225 13.04 9.08 -5.39
CA ILE A 225 14.40 9.61 -5.42
C ILE A 225 14.35 11.11 -5.23
N LEU A 226 15.13 11.60 -4.28
CA LEU A 226 15.12 12.97 -3.82
C LEU A 226 16.49 13.63 -4.07
N PRO A 227 16.54 14.90 -4.47
CA PRO A 227 17.79 15.59 -4.80
C PRO A 227 18.60 15.88 -3.54
N HIS A 228 19.68 15.16 -3.32
CA HIS A 228 20.54 15.33 -2.15
C HIS A 228 21.08 16.77 -2.04
N HIS A 229 21.56 17.35 -3.15
CA HIS A 229 22.09 18.71 -3.18
C HIS A 229 21.06 19.79 -2.82
N TYR A 230 19.77 19.57 -3.12
CA TYR A 230 18.69 20.50 -2.74
C TYR A 230 18.40 20.43 -1.23
N TRP A 231 18.50 19.23 -0.63
CA TRP A 231 18.14 19.01 0.76
C TRP A 231 19.30 19.20 1.74
N GLN A 232 20.56 19.23 1.28
CA GLN A 232 21.73 19.29 2.18
C GLN A 232 21.73 20.50 3.13
N ASP A 233 21.18 21.64 2.67
CA ASP A 233 21.08 22.90 3.43
C ASP A 233 19.66 23.16 3.96
N ARG A 234 18.78 22.15 3.94
CA ARG A 234 17.38 22.25 4.38
C ARG A 234 17.04 21.21 5.43
N ASP A 235 16.22 21.59 6.40
CA ASP A 235 15.71 20.65 7.39
C ASP A 235 14.59 19.77 6.78
N PHE A 236 14.92 18.52 6.47
CA PHE A 236 13.99 17.54 5.93
C PHE A 236 12.77 17.26 6.85
N ALA A 237 12.86 17.53 8.15
CA ALA A 237 11.78 17.30 9.10
C ALA A 237 10.73 18.42 9.16
N ARG A 238 10.92 19.50 8.40
CA ARG A 238 10.02 20.66 8.37
C ARG A 238 9.08 20.64 7.17
N THR A 239 7.85 21.09 7.39
CA THR A 239 6.91 21.41 6.31
C THR A 239 7.42 22.63 5.52
N THR A 240 7.19 22.63 4.22
CA THR A 240 7.54 23.75 3.35
C THR A 240 6.51 23.96 2.25
N LEU A 241 6.33 25.22 1.85
CA LEU A 241 5.61 25.63 0.63
C LEU A 241 6.59 26.03 -0.48
N ASP A 242 7.90 25.85 -0.29
CA ASP A 242 8.85 26.00 -1.39
C ASP A 242 8.57 24.90 -2.42
N PRO A 243 8.40 25.24 -3.72
CA PRO A 243 8.26 24.25 -4.76
C PRO A 243 9.42 23.24 -4.72
N PRO A 244 9.13 21.94 -4.65
CA PRO A 244 10.19 20.94 -4.59
C PRO A 244 10.96 20.88 -5.91
N LEU A 245 12.27 20.72 -5.82
CA LEU A 245 13.08 20.34 -6.97
C LEU A 245 12.74 18.88 -7.33
N GLY A 246 12.28 18.68 -8.54
CA GLY A 246 11.87 17.38 -9.07
C GLY A 246 12.67 16.95 -10.28
N SER A 247 12.35 15.76 -10.80
CA SER A 247 12.90 15.18 -12.02
C SER A 247 11.82 14.82 -13.05
N GLY A 248 10.56 14.87 -12.65
CA GLY A 248 9.42 14.36 -13.40
C GLY A 248 8.90 15.29 -14.50
N PRO A 249 7.86 14.84 -15.24
CA PRO A 249 7.35 15.56 -16.42
C PRO A 249 6.62 16.87 -16.10
N TYR A 250 6.33 17.14 -14.82
CA TYR A 250 5.67 18.37 -14.37
C TYR A 250 6.42 19.01 -13.21
N ARG A 251 6.37 20.35 -13.14
CA ARG A 251 6.84 21.15 -12.01
C ARG A 251 5.79 22.20 -11.62
N ILE A 252 5.83 22.65 -10.36
CA ILE A 252 4.95 23.74 -9.90
C ILE A 252 5.34 25.04 -10.62
N LYS A 253 4.38 25.64 -11.33
CA LYS A 253 4.51 26.95 -12.00
C LYS A 253 4.15 28.09 -11.06
N ARG A 254 2.99 27.98 -10.43
CA ARG A 254 2.47 28.93 -9.45
C ARG A 254 1.42 28.27 -8.55
N PHE A 255 1.22 28.84 -7.39
CA PHE A 255 0.22 28.37 -6.45
C PHE A 255 -0.29 29.51 -5.56
N GLU A 256 -1.41 29.29 -4.92
CA GLU A 256 -1.89 30.04 -3.76
C GLU A 256 -2.19 29.04 -2.65
N ALA A 257 -1.51 29.18 -1.51
CA ALA A 257 -1.57 28.21 -0.43
C ALA A 257 -3.01 27.92 -0.02
N GLY A 258 -3.37 26.64 0.01
CA GLY A 258 -4.70 26.16 0.35
C GLY A 258 -5.79 26.39 -0.70
N ARG A 259 -5.50 27.08 -1.81
CA ARG A 259 -6.51 27.41 -2.82
C ARG A 259 -6.30 26.73 -4.16
N TYR A 260 -5.13 26.82 -4.75
CA TYR A 260 -4.84 26.17 -6.02
C TYR A 260 -3.35 25.92 -6.24
N ILE A 261 -3.06 24.97 -7.14
CA ILE A 261 -1.72 24.69 -7.67
C ILE A 261 -1.83 24.58 -9.19
N GLU A 262 -0.94 25.24 -9.90
CA GLU A 262 -0.71 25.05 -11.32
C GLU A 262 0.63 24.39 -11.56
N GLN A 263 0.61 23.30 -12.30
CA GLN A 263 1.81 22.55 -12.71
C GLN A 263 1.97 22.67 -14.22
N GLU A 264 3.13 23.10 -14.67
CA GLU A 264 3.46 23.17 -16.10
C GLU A 264 4.27 21.94 -16.52
N ARG A 265 4.06 21.49 -17.73
CA ARG A 265 4.85 20.42 -18.32
C ARG A 265 6.28 20.92 -18.56
N VAL A 266 7.25 20.11 -18.18
CA VAL A 266 8.68 20.33 -18.42
C VAL A 266 8.96 19.98 -19.88
N THR A 267 9.28 20.96 -20.72
CA THR A 267 9.43 20.77 -22.16
C THR A 267 10.70 20.01 -22.54
N ASP A 268 11.74 20.13 -21.72
CA ASP A 268 13.02 19.45 -21.83
C ASP A 268 13.18 18.29 -20.83
N TYR A 269 12.05 17.69 -20.42
CA TYR A 269 12.03 16.54 -19.52
C TYR A 269 12.91 15.42 -20.08
N TRP A 270 13.89 15.00 -19.31
CA TRP A 270 14.93 14.03 -19.71
C TRP A 270 14.35 12.69 -20.18
N GLY A 271 13.23 12.28 -19.58
CA GLY A 271 12.61 10.97 -19.84
C GLY A 271 11.54 10.96 -20.94
N HIS A 272 11.33 12.07 -21.69
CA HIS A 272 10.18 12.21 -22.59
C HIS A 272 10.15 11.18 -23.73
N ASP A 273 11.31 10.71 -24.19
CA ASP A 273 11.44 9.71 -25.26
C ASP A 273 11.53 8.26 -24.75
N LEU A 274 11.58 8.07 -23.43
CA LEU A 274 11.60 6.72 -22.87
C LEU A 274 10.30 5.97 -23.21
N ALA A 275 10.42 4.72 -23.59
CA ALA A 275 9.29 3.88 -23.93
C ALA A 275 8.21 3.85 -22.84
N VAL A 276 8.59 3.95 -21.57
CA VAL A 276 7.71 3.99 -20.41
C VAL A 276 6.99 5.34 -20.22
N GLN A 277 7.40 6.40 -20.93
CA GLN A 277 6.83 7.75 -20.82
C GLN A 277 6.16 8.22 -22.13
N ARG A 278 6.51 7.59 -23.25
CA ARG A 278 6.01 8.01 -24.57
C ARG A 278 4.49 7.89 -24.66
N GLY A 279 3.84 8.97 -25.08
CA GLY A 279 2.38 9.05 -25.20
C GLY A 279 1.65 9.37 -23.87
N LEU A 280 2.39 9.60 -22.80
CA LEU A 280 1.87 10.03 -21.49
C LEU A 280 2.17 11.53 -21.24
N ASN A 281 1.53 12.10 -20.23
CA ASN A 281 1.80 13.46 -19.75
C ASN A 281 1.63 14.54 -20.85
N ASN A 282 0.43 14.56 -21.46
CA ASN A 282 0.20 15.32 -22.69
C ASN A 282 -0.28 16.76 -22.46
N PHE A 283 -0.74 17.13 -21.26
CA PHE A 283 -1.22 18.49 -20.98
C PHE A 283 -0.06 19.45 -20.73
N ASP A 284 -0.16 20.69 -21.25
CA ASP A 284 0.83 21.74 -20.95
C ASP A 284 0.68 22.27 -19.53
N LEU A 285 -0.57 22.29 -19.02
CA LEU A 285 -0.89 22.79 -17.71
C LEU A 285 -1.89 21.86 -17.01
N ILE A 286 -1.59 21.51 -15.77
CA ILE A 286 -2.54 20.87 -14.87
C ILE A 286 -2.81 21.85 -13.73
N ARG A 287 -4.08 22.26 -13.57
CA ARG A 287 -4.51 23.12 -12.48
C ARG A 287 -5.39 22.32 -11.52
N THR A 288 -5.07 22.34 -10.23
CA THR A 288 -5.90 21.76 -9.18
C THR A 288 -6.39 22.86 -8.25
N ASP A 289 -7.71 23.09 -8.23
CA ASP A 289 -8.36 24.02 -7.31
C ASP A 289 -8.86 23.27 -6.08
N TYR A 290 -8.63 23.83 -4.88
CA TYR A 290 -9.03 23.24 -3.60
C TYR A 290 -10.35 23.85 -3.14
N TYR A 291 -11.27 22.98 -2.75
CA TYR A 291 -12.61 23.33 -2.27
C TYR A 291 -12.86 22.73 -0.90
N ARG A 292 -13.63 23.39 -0.08
CA ARG A 292 -13.92 22.91 1.29
C ARG A 292 -14.57 21.53 1.32
N ASP A 293 -15.48 21.25 0.38
CA ASP A 293 -16.22 19.99 0.30
C ASP A 293 -16.67 19.67 -1.14
N ALA A 294 -17.28 18.50 -1.32
CA ALA A 294 -17.73 18.01 -2.62
C ALA A 294 -18.82 18.85 -3.31
N THR A 295 -19.59 19.65 -2.57
CA THR A 295 -20.73 20.41 -3.15
C THR A 295 -20.27 21.50 -4.09
N PRO A 296 -19.38 22.43 -3.70
CA PRO A 296 -18.85 23.42 -4.63
C PRO A 296 -18.06 22.79 -5.79
N ILE A 297 -17.38 21.65 -5.60
CA ILE A 297 -16.71 20.93 -6.70
C ILE A 297 -17.74 20.49 -7.76
N ARG A 298 -18.89 19.96 -7.35
CA ARG A 298 -19.96 19.58 -8.28
C ARG A 298 -20.52 20.77 -9.05
N LEU A 299 -20.62 21.92 -8.42
CA LEU A 299 -21.03 23.15 -9.07
C LEU A 299 -19.97 23.61 -10.09
N ALA A 300 -18.70 23.64 -9.70
CA ALA A 300 -17.58 23.98 -10.57
C ALA A 300 -17.45 23.05 -11.79
N LEU A 301 -17.76 21.74 -11.62
CA LEU A 301 -17.82 20.84 -12.77
C LEU A 301 -18.98 21.21 -13.72
N LYS A 302 -20.16 21.51 -13.20
CA LYS A 302 -21.34 21.84 -14.02
C LYS A 302 -21.19 23.17 -14.76
N SER A 303 -20.55 24.17 -14.15
CA SER A 303 -20.23 25.46 -14.79
C SER A 303 -19.12 25.32 -15.83
N GLY A 304 -18.25 24.33 -15.68
CA GLY A 304 -17.08 24.11 -16.52
C GLY A 304 -15.83 24.80 -15.99
N ASP A 305 -15.78 25.14 -14.70
CA ASP A 305 -14.58 25.68 -14.05
C ASP A 305 -13.53 24.59 -13.80
N ILE A 306 -13.98 23.34 -13.60
CA ILE A 306 -13.14 22.13 -13.61
C ILE A 306 -13.57 21.20 -14.75
N ASP A 307 -12.65 20.35 -15.18
CA ASP A 307 -12.80 19.55 -16.39
C ASP A 307 -13.10 18.08 -16.13
N TYR A 308 -12.66 17.56 -15.02
CA TYR A 308 -12.75 16.14 -14.64
C TYR A 308 -13.11 15.99 -13.18
N ARG A 309 -13.92 14.98 -12.88
CA ARG A 309 -14.22 14.55 -11.52
C ARG A 309 -14.46 13.05 -11.47
N GLU A 310 -13.93 12.42 -10.46
CA GLU A 310 -14.34 11.10 -9.99
C GLU A 310 -15.36 11.26 -8.86
N GLU A 311 -16.57 10.68 -9.03
CA GLU A 311 -17.65 10.85 -8.06
C GLU A 311 -17.78 9.63 -7.15
N ASN A 312 -17.34 9.79 -5.92
CA ASN A 312 -17.35 8.71 -4.93
C ASN A 312 -18.70 8.51 -4.23
N GLN A 313 -19.63 9.47 -4.34
CA GLN A 313 -20.90 9.40 -3.65
C GLN A 313 -22.01 8.86 -4.54
N ALA A 314 -22.58 7.70 -4.19
CA ALA A 314 -23.65 7.04 -4.94
C ALA A 314 -24.88 7.94 -5.14
N LYS A 315 -25.31 8.67 -4.11
CA LYS A 315 -26.42 9.61 -4.21
C LYS A 315 -26.16 10.70 -5.23
N ALA A 316 -24.97 11.33 -5.17
CA ALA A 316 -24.60 12.38 -6.11
C ALA A 316 -24.51 11.85 -7.55
N TRP A 317 -23.95 10.64 -7.73
CA TRP A 317 -23.92 9.98 -9.02
C TRP A 317 -25.34 9.76 -9.61
N ALA A 318 -26.29 9.35 -8.79
CA ALA A 318 -27.66 9.13 -9.22
C ALA A 318 -28.41 10.43 -9.55
N GLU A 319 -28.27 11.47 -8.71
CA GLU A 319 -29.18 12.61 -8.69
C GLU A 319 -28.56 13.93 -9.14
N ALA A 320 -27.26 14.17 -8.82
CA ALA A 320 -26.67 15.51 -8.96
C ALA A 320 -26.31 15.90 -10.39
N TYR A 321 -26.28 14.95 -11.32
CA TYR A 321 -25.81 15.17 -12.69
C TYR A 321 -26.90 15.03 -13.77
N ASN A 322 -28.15 15.18 -13.37
CA ASN A 322 -29.30 15.29 -14.30
C ASN A 322 -29.40 16.72 -14.84
N VAL A 323 -28.47 17.09 -15.69
CA VAL A 323 -28.33 18.45 -16.25
C VAL A 323 -28.20 18.40 -17.77
N ASN A 324 -28.61 19.49 -18.45
CA ASN A 324 -28.55 19.59 -19.91
C ASN A 324 -27.19 19.24 -20.50
N ALA A 325 -26.10 19.60 -19.84
CA ALA A 325 -24.74 19.27 -20.33
C ALA A 325 -24.51 17.75 -20.45
N VAL A 326 -25.09 16.96 -19.55
CA VAL A 326 -25.01 15.49 -19.63
C VAL A 326 -25.96 14.94 -20.70
N SER A 327 -27.21 15.41 -20.76
CA SER A 327 -28.19 14.93 -21.76
C SER A 327 -27.81 15.30 -23.20
N ARG A 328 -27.09 16.41 -23.40
CA ARG A 328 -26.53 16.82 -24.69
C ARG A 328 -25.17 16.17 -25.01
N GLY A 329 -24.62 15.38 -24.09
CA GLY A 329 -23.32 14.73 -24.26
C GLY A 329 -22.09 15.65 -24.17
N TRP A 330 -22.28 16.89 -23.73
CA TRP A 330 -21.18 17.85 -23.51
C TRP A 330 -20.34 17.51 -22.28
N LEU A 331 -20.99 17.06 -21.22
CA LEU A 331 -20.40 16.50 -20.02
C LEU A 331 -20.62 14.99 -20.06
N LYS A 332 -19.58 14.23 -20.28
CA LYS A 332 -19.60 12.78 -20.28
C LYS A 332 -19.78 12.27 -18.86
N LYS A 333 -20.61 11.23 -18.68
CA LYS A 333 -20.85 10.54 -17.42
C LYS A 333 -20.69 9.07 -17.67
N GLU A 334 -19.61 8.46 -17.17
CA GLU A 334 -19.19 7.09 -17.50
C GLU A 334 -18.87 6.25 -16.27
N LEU A 335 -19.12 4.93 -16.39
CA LEU A 335 -18.62 3.91 -15.46
C LEU A 335 -17.48 3.16 -16.14
N VAL A 336 -16.27 3.35 -15.65
CA VAL A 336 -15.08 2.69 -16.17
C VAL A 336 -14.73 1.53 -15.25
N LYS A 337 -14.95 0.29 -15.73
CA LYS A 337 -14.65 -0.92 -14.95
C LYS A 337 -13.14 -1.06 -14.70
N HIS A 338 -12.77 -1.53 -13.52
CA HIS A 338 -11.40 -1.88 -13.16
C HIS A 338 -11.31 -3.30 -12.60
N ARG A 339 -10.10 -3.86 -12.53
CA ARG A 339 -9.80 -5.19 -11.99
C ARG A 339 -8.92 -5.14 -10.73
N MET A 340 -8.72 -3.95 -10.17
CA MET A 340 -7.93 -3.79 -8.96
C MET A 340 -8.68 -4.34 -7.74
N PRO A 341 -7.99 -4.92 -6.78
CA PRO A 341 -8.59 -5.22 -5.48
C PRO A 341 -9.22 -3.96 -4.88
N THR A 342 -10.45 -4.06 -4.40
CA THR A 342 -11.16 -2.90 -3.85
C THR A 342 -10.80 -2.61 -2.40
N GLY A 343 -10.04 -3.51 -1.78
CA GLY A 343 -9.67 -3.39 -0.38
C GLY A 343 -10.84 -3.55 0.58
N MET A 344 -10.65 -3.12 1.83
CA MET A 344 -11.64 -3.22 2.90
C MET A 344 -11.95 -1.83 3.48
N GLN A 345 -13.13 -1.31 3.21
CA GLN A 345 -13.74 -0.24 4.01
C GLN A 345 -14.65 -0.86 5.05
N ALA A 346 -14.55 -0.44 6.32
CA ALA A 346 -15.28 -1.09 7.39
C ALA A 346 -15.45 -0.19 8.64
N PHE A 347 -16.39 -0.58 9.51
CA PHE A 347 -16.29 -0.21 10.92
C PHE A 347 -15.23 -1.10 11.57
N VAL A 348 -14.21 -0.48 12.14
CA VAL A 348 -13.05 -1.15 12.76
C VAL A 348 -13.22 -1.16 14.26
N MET A 349 -13.20 -2.34 14.84
CA MET A 349 -13.26 -2.55 16.28
C MET A 349 -11.85 -2.61 16.86
N ASN A 350 -11.51 -1.70 17.76
CA ASN A 350 -10.21 -1.68 18.41
C ASN A 350 -10.13 -2.75 19.49
N THR A 351 -9.53 -3.90 19.19
CA THR A 351 -9.43 -5.03 20.14
C THR A 351 -8.52 -4.76 21.34
N ARG A 352 -7.81 -3.63 21.37
CA ARG A 352 -7.12 -3.15 22.59
C ARG A 352 -8.11 -2.81 23.69
N ARG A 353 -9.34 -2.43 23.31
CA ARG A 353 -10.45 -2.17 24.23
C ARG A 353 -11.04 -3.51 24.71
N PRO A 354 -11.20 -3.72 26.03
CA PRO A 354 -11.68 -5.00 26.58
C PRO A 354 -13.01 -5.49 26.00
N ILE A 355 -13.93 -4.58 25.70
CA ILE A 355 -15.26 -4.89 25.15
C ILE A 355 -15.21 -5.57 23.77
N PHE A 356 -14.14 -5.39 22.99
CA PHE A 356 -13.98 -5.99 21.66
C PHE A 356 -13.00 -7.18 21.62
N ARG A 357 -12.49 -7.66 22.76
CA ARG A 357 -11.57 -8.80 22.79
C ARG A 357 -12.24 -10.12 22.42
N ASP A 358 -13.47 -10.32 22.86
CA ASP A 358 -14.22 -11.54 22.56
C ASP A 358 -14.75 -11.51 21.12
N VAL A 359 -14.35 -12.50 20.32
CA VAL A 359 -14.74 -12.64 18.91
C VAL A 359 -16.26 -12.70 18.73
N ARG A 360 -16.98 -13.30 19.70
CA ARG A 360 -18.45 -13.42 19.65
C ARG A 360 -19.15 -12.07 19.80
N VAL A 361 -18.54 -11.13 20.53
CA VAL A 361 -19.02 -9.74 20.61
C VAL A 361 -18.83 -9.07 19.25
N ARG A 362 -17.65 -9.20 18.65
CA ARG A 362 -17.36 -8.61 17.33
C ARG A 362 -18.28 -9.15 16.25
N GLU A 363 -18.50 -10.45 16.22
CA GLU A 363 -19.45 -11.10 15.32
C GLU A 363 -20.87 -10.57 15.53
N ALA A 364 -21.33 -10.49 16.79
CA ALA A 364 -22.67 -10.01 17.15
C ALA A 364 -22.93 -8.57 16.64
N LEU A 365 -21.94 -7.69 16.75
CA LEU A 365 -22.05 -6.31 16.27
C LEU A 365 -22.23 -6.26 14.74
N GLY A 366 -21.66 -7.20 14.01
CA GLY A 366 -21.82 -7.32 12.56
C GLY A 366 -23.27 -7.61 12.13
N TYR A 367 -24.01 -8.39 12.91
CA TYR A 367 -25.44 -8.68 12.65
C TYR A 367 -26.36 -7.49 12.80
N ALA A 368 -25.94 -6.43 13.49
CA ALA A 368 -26.74 -5.21 13.65
C ALA A 368 -26.66 -4.25 12.45
N PHE A 369 -25.72 -4.46 11.53
CA PHE A 369 -25.56 -3.62 10.35
C PHE A 369 -26.44 -4.09 9.19
N ASP A 370 -27.51 -3.36 8.90
CA ASP A 370 -28.43 -3.62 7.79
C ASP A 370 -27.90 -2.99 6.50
N PHE A 371 -27.03 -3.74 5.80
CA PHE A 371 -26.47 -3.29 4.53
C PHE A 371 -27.52 -3.21 3.43
N GLU A 372 -28.44 -4.16 3.34
CA GLU A 372 -29.48 -4.23 2.30
C GLU A 372 -30.39 -2.98 2.36
N TRP A 373 -30.79 -2.59 3.56
CA TRP A 373 -31.53 -1.34 3.77
C TRP A 373 -30.69 -0.12 3.38
N THR A 374 -29.44 -0.07 3.83
CA THR A 374 -28.50 1.02 3.57
C THR A 374 -28.26 1.16 2.07
N ASN A 375 -27.99 0.07 1.37
CA ASN A 375 -27.73 0.07 -0.06
C ASN A 375 -28.94 0.52 -0.87
N ARG A 376 -30.13 0.02 -0.53
CA ARG A 376 -31.38 0.39 -1.20
C ARG A 376 -31.73 1.86 -0.99
N ASN A 377 -31.73 2.31 0.28
CA ASN A 377 -32.30 3.61 0.64
C ASN A 377 -31.29 4.77 0.61
N LEU A 378 -30.01 4.51 0.83
CA LEU A 378 -28.98 5.55 0.87
C LEU A 378 -28.06 5.55 -0.36
N PHE A 379 -27.96 4.43 -1.07
CA PHE A 379 -27.01 4.27 -2.17
C PHE A 379 -27.65 3.90 -3.50
N ASN A 380 -28.98 3.88 -3.58
CA ASN A 380 -29.71 3.54 -4.82
C ASN A 380 -29.30 2.17 -5.41
N GLY A 381 -28.98 1.19 -4.56
CA GLY A 381 -28.57 -0.15 -4.97
C GLY A 381 -27.22 -0.26 -5.68
N GLN A 382 -26.36 0.77 -5.61
CA GLN A 382 -25.18 0.87 -6.47
C GLN A 382 -23.94 0.13 -5.96
N TYR A 383 -23.97 -0.43 -4.75
CA TYR A 383 -22.81 -1.08 -4.16
C TYR A 383 -23.00 -2.57 -3.95
N THR A 384 -21.88 -3.27 -3.90
CA THR A 384 -21.77 -4.66 -3.49
C THR A 384 -21.25 -4.74 -2.06
N ARG A 385 -21.83 -5.61 -1.21
CA ARG A 385 -21.30 -5.88 0.12
C ARG A 385 -19.88 -6.41 0.03
N THR A 386 -18.95 -5.83 0.78
CA THR A 386 -17.58 -6.33 0.85
C THR A 386 -17.53 -7.60 1.69
N ALA A 387 -16.93 -8.67 1.18
CA ALA A 387 -16.84 -9.98 1.82
C ALA A 387 -15.41 -10.51 1.95
N SER A 388 -14.41 -9.72 1.53
CA SER A 388 -12.99 -10.05 1.57
C SER A 388 -12.17 -8.77 1.65
N TYR A 389 -11.01 -8.82 2.27
CA TYR A 389 -10.05 -7.71 2.24
C TYR A 389 -9.48 -7.49 0.83
N PHE A 390 -9.61 -8.49 -0.05
CA PHE A 390 -9.13 -8.47 -1.44
C PHE A 390 -10.27 -8.58 -2.47
N SER A 391 -11.48 -8.13 -2.12
CA SER A 391 -12.65 -8.17 -3.04
C SER A 391 -12.30 -7.62 -4.42
N ASN A 392 -12.96 -8.14 -5.46
CA ASN A 392 -12.74 -7.84 -6.89
C ASN A 392 -11.41 -8.38 -7.46
N SER A 393 -10.79 -9.36 -6.84
CA SER A 393 -9.58 -10.01 -7.34
C SER A 393 -9.53 -11.50 -7.03
N ASP A 394 -8.62 -12.22 -7.68
CA ASP A 394 -8.36 -13.65 -7.44
C ASP A 394 -7.67 -13.92 -6.08
N LEU A 395 -7.26 -12.87 -5.39
CA LEU A 395 -6.68 -12.91 -4.05
C LEU A 395 -7.73 -13.11 -2.95
N ALA A 396 -9.01 -12.85 -3.26
CA ALA A 396 -10.10 -12.96 -2.31
C ALA A 396 -10.37 -14.42 -1.89
N ALA A 397 -10.48 -14.68 -0.59
CA ALA A 397 -10.95 -15.96 -0.08
C ALA A 397 -12.42 -16.20 -0.49
N SER A 398 -12.70 -17.37 -1.04
CA SER A 398 -14.05 -17.78 -1.47
C SER A 398 -14.27 -19.28 -1.21
N GLY A 399 -15.52 -19.70 -1.08
CA GLY A 399 -15.85 -21.09 -0.80
C GLY A 399 -15.17 -21.63 0.48
N LEU A 400 -14.86 -22.92 0.50
CA LEU A 400 -14.04 -23.54 1.54
C LEU A 400 -12.55 -23.49 1.17
N PRO A 401 -11.62 -23.50 2.14
CA PRO A 401 -10.20 -23.53 1.83
C PRO A 401 -9.80 -24.81 1.09
N GLN A 402 -8.97 -24.68 0.05
CA GLN A 402 -8.52 -25.78 -0.79
C GLN A 402 -7.01 -25.69 -1.04
N GLY A 403 -6.39 -26.80 -1.52
CA GLY A 403 -5.00 -26.84 -1.94
C GLY A 403 -4.03 -26.37 -0.85
N GLU A 404 -3.05 -25.54 -1.24
CA GLU A 404 -2.04 -24.98 -0.31
C GLU A 404 -2.68 -24.06 0.75
N GLU A 405 -3.72 -23.29 0.39
CA GLU A 405 -4.50 -22.49 1.34
C GLU A 405 -4.96 -23.36 2.53
N ARG A 406 -5.61 -24.50 2.22
CA ARG A 406 -6.08 -25.41 3.25
C ARG A 406 -4.94 -26.02 4.04
N SER A 407 -3.91 -26.51 3.37
CA SER A 407 -2.76 -27.16 4.01
C SER A 407 -2.04 -26.22 4.97
N LEU A 408 -1.95 -24.94 4.63
CA LEU A 408 -1.36 -23.91 5.47
C LEU A 408 -2.21 -23.65 6.72
N LEU A 409 -3.52 -23.50 6.57
CA LEU A 409 -4.45 -23.25 7.68
C LEU A 409 -4.58 -24.45 8.62
N GLU A 410 -4.53 -25.68 8.08
CA GLU A 410 -4.61 -26.92 8.88
C GLU A 410 -3.50 -27.03 9.94
N ARG A 411 -2.32 -26.46 9.70
CA ARG A 411 -1.22 -26.42 10.68
C ARG A 411 -1.58 -25.66 11.96
N TYR A 412 -2.62 -24.83 11.90
CA TYR A 412 -3.08 -23.97 13.00
C TYR A 412 -4.55 -24.25 13.37
N ARG A 413 -5.06 -25.44 13.02
CA ARG A 413 -6.47 -25.81 13.21
C ARG A 413 -6.98 -25.57 14.64
N ASP A 414 -6.16 -25.88 15.64
CA ASP A 414 -6.54 -25.73 17.05
C ASP A 414 -6.58 -24.28 17.53
N ARG A 415 -6.04 -23.35 16.73
CA ARG A 415 -5.96 -21.92 17.02
C ARG A 415 -6.88 -21.07 16.16
N LEU A 416 -7.39 -21.66 15.09
CA LEU A 416 -8.32 -20.99 14.17
C LEU A 416 -9.77 -21.42 14.44
N PRO A 417 -10.77 -20.54 14.18
CA PRO A 417 -12.16 -20.91 14.35
C PRO A 417 -12.53 -22.13 13.52
N PRO A 418 -13.17 -23.18 14.09
CA PRO A 418 -13.55 -24.39 13.36
C PRO A 418 -14.44 -24.13 12.14
N ALA A 419 -15.28 -23.11 12.20
CA ALA A 419 -16.17 -22.68 11.12
C ALA A 419 -15.39 -22.28 9.86
N LEU A 420 -14.16 -21.78 9.99
CA LEU A 420 -13.27 -21.44 8.88
C LEU A 420 -13.06 -22.61 7.91
N PHE A 421 -13.03 -23.85 8.43
CA PHE A 421 -12.79 -25.07 7.62
C PHE A 421 -14.07 -25.70 7.06
N THR A 422 -15.22 -25.36 7.61
CA THR A 422 -16.49 -26.06 7.32
C THR A 422 -17.58 -25.17 6.75
N GLN A 423 -17.40 -23.86 6.78
CA GLN A 423 -18.38 -22.90 6.30
C GLN A 423 -17.73 -21.86 5.37
N THR A 424 -18.45 -21.45 4.34
CA THR A 424 -18.06 -20.30 3.53
C THR A 424 -18.31 -19.02 4.31
N PHE A 425 -17.30 -18.15 4.42
CA PHE A 425 -17.49 -16.85 5.04
C PHE A 425 -18.43 -15.99 4.17
N ALA A 426 -19.42 -15.39 4.81
CA ALA A 426 -20.27 -14.37 4.22
C ALA A 426 -20.66 -13.37 5.31
N PRO A 427 -20.62 -12.05 5.05
CA PRO A 427 -21.22 -11.08 5.95
C PRO A 427 -22.71 -11.38 6.12
N PRO A 428 -23.30 -11.08 7.31
CA PRO A 428 -24.74 -11.27 7.52
C PRO A 428 -25.58 -10.55 6.48
N VAL A 429 -26.50 -11.25 5.86
CA VAL A 429 -27.52 -10.71 4.95
C VAL A 429 -28.76 -10.38 5.76
N THR A 430 -29.43 -9.25 5.47
CA THR A 430 -30.66 -8.82 6.14
C THR A 430 -31.84 -8.82 5.18
N ASP A 431 -33.06 -8.63 5.72
CA ASP A 431 -34.26 -8.45 4.90
C ASP A 431 -34.39 -7.04 4.29
N GLY A 432 -33.47 -6.14 4.63
CA GLY A 432 -33.47 -4.76 4.17
C GLY A 432 -34.63 -3.91 4.70
N SER A 433 -35.24 -4.30 5.81
CA SER A 433 -36.39 -3.60 6.43
C SER A 433 -35.97 -2.40 7.27
N GLY A 434 -34.67 -2.28 7.64
CA GLY A 434 -34.20 -1.34 8.66
C GLY A 434 -34.45 -1.82 10.10
N TRP A 435 -35.04 -3.00 10.22
CA TRP A 435 -35.21 -3.72 11.49
C TRP A 435 -34.93 -5.22 11.28
N PRO A 436 -33.68 -5.65 11.17
CA PRO A 436 -33.30 -7.01 10.84
C PRO A 436 -33.48 -7.96 12.03
N ARG A 437 -34.72 -8.34 12.31
CA ARG A 437 -35.12 -9.04 13.55
C ARG A 437 -34.37 -10.35 13.77
N GLU A 438 -34.23 -11.17 12.70
CA GLU A 438 -33.55 -12.46 12.83
C GLU A 438 -32.05 -12.29 13.10
N ASN A 439 -31.40 -11.32 12.44
CA ASN A 439 -30.02 -10.97 12.69
C ASN A 439 -29.81 -10.48 14.13
N LEU A 440 -30.73 -9.64 14.65
CA LEU A 440 -30.68 -9.18 16.05
C LEU A 440 -30.89 -10.31 17.07
N ARG A 441 -31.71 -11.33 16.74
CA ARG A 441 -31.83 -12.55 17.57
C ARG A 441 -30.50 -13.32 17.60
N GLN A 442 -29.83 -13.46 16.46
CA GLN A 442 -28.52 -14.12 16.40
C GLN A 442 -27.47 -13.31 17.20
N ALA A 443 -27.43 -11.99 17.03
CA ALA A 443 -26.57 -11.12 17.85
C ALA A 443 -26.82 -11.31 19.35
N THR A 444 -28.09 -11.36 19.77
CA THR A 444 -28.46 -11.59 21.16
C THR A 444 -27.94 -12.92 21.69
N ARG A 445 -28.03 -14.02 20.91
CA ARG A 445 -27.49 -15.33 21.29
C ARG A 445 -25.97 -15.29 21.51
N LEU A 446 -25.24 -14.62 20.60
CA LEU A 446 -23.78 -14.48 20.70
C LEU A 446 -23.38 -13.65 21.93
N LEU A 447 -24.04 -12.50 22.15
CA LEU A 447 -23.79 -11.65 23.31
C LEU A 447 -24.07 -12.38 24.62
N ASN A 448 -25.18 -13.12 24.73
CA ASN A 448 -25.47 -13.91 25.92
C ASN A 448 -24.37 -14.98 26.17
N LYS A 449 -23.92 -15.70 25.11
CA LYS A 449 -22.84 -16.69 25.21
C LYS A 449 -21.49 -16.07 25.61
N SER A 450 -21.28 -14.79 25.35
CA SER A 450 -20.07 -14.05 25.73
C SER A 450 -20.17 -13.38 27.11
N GLY A 451 -21.27 -13.63 27.86
CA GLY A 451 -21.47 -13.09 29.21
C GLY A 451 -22.04 -11.68 29.24
N TRP A 452 -22.61 -11.20 28.15
CA TRP A 452 -23.32 -9.93 28.09
C TRP A 452 -24.83 -10.18 28.07
N VAL A 453 -25.54 -9.80 29.11
CA VAL A 453 -26.98 -10.04 29.28
C VAL A 453 -27.77 -8.75 29.37
N ILE A 454 -29.07 -8.81 29.13
CA ILE A 454 -29.95 -7.65 29.34
C ILE A 454 -30.35 -7.53 30.81
N LYS A 455 -30.09 -6.35 31.38
CA LYS A 455 -30.59 -5.93 32.70
C LYS A 455 -31.06 -4.48 32.58
N ASP A 456 -32.28 -4.20 32.98
CA ASP A 456 -32.86 -2.85 32.92
C ASP A 456 -32.75 -2.20 31.53
N LEU A 457 -33.07 -2.95 30.48
CA LEU A 457 -32.98 -2.56 29.07
C LEU A 457 -31.56 -2.28 28.58
N LYS A 458 -30.53 -2.47 29.39
CA LYS A 458 -29.11 -2.30 29.03
C LYS A 458 -28.41 -3.64 28.90
N ARG A 459 -27.46 -3.73 27.97
CA ARG A 459 -26.57 -4.87 27.83
C ARG A 459 -25.44 -4.72 28.83
N VAL A 460 -25.34 -5.60 29.81
CA VAL A 460 -24.34 -5.54 30.90
C VAL A 460 -23.53 -6.80 30.97
N ASN A 461 -22.25 -6.66 31.35
CA ASN A 461 -21.36 -7.77 31.59
C ASN A 461 -21.73 -8.50 32.88
N THR A 462 -21.91 -9.82 32.83
CA THR A 462 -22.30 -10.64 34.00
C THR A 462 -21.27 -10.65 35.11
N LYS A 463 -19.99 -10.40 34.80
CA LYS A 463 -18.88 -10.43 35.78
C LYS A 463 -18.62 -9.07 36.42
N THR A 464 -18.67 -7.98 35.61
CA THR A 464 -18.33 -6.62 36.07
C THR A 464 -19.55 -5.76 36.38
N GLY A 465 -20.71 -6.10 35.83
CA GLY A 465 -21.92 -5.27 35.90
C GLY A 465 -21.91 -4.05 35.00
N GLU A 466 -20.81 -3.81 34.28
CA GLU A 466 -20.65 -2.64 33.40
C GLU A 466 -21.51 -2.74 32.13
N PRO A 467 -22.07 -1.63 31.66
CA PRO A 467 -22.84 -1.61 30.41
C PRO A 467 -21.89 -1.75 29.18
N LEU A 468 -22.42 -2.38 28.12
CA LEU A 468 -21.76 -2.39 26.82
C LEU A 468 -21.97 -1.05 26.12
N THR A 469 -21.01 -0.18 26.28
CA THR A 469 -21.01 1.15 25.68
C THR A 469 -19.70 1.42 24.95
N PHE A 470 -19.76 2.18 23.84
CA PHE A 470 -18.57 2.57 23.08
C PHE A 470 -18.84 3.78 22.17
N GLU A 471 -17.77 4.44 21.77
CA GLU A 471 -17.78 5.57 20.84
C GLU A 471 -17.52 5.10 19.40
N ILE A 472 -18.28 5.64 18.44
CA ILE A 472 -18.00 5.52 17.00
C ILE A 472 -17.47 6.86 16.53
N LEU A 473 -16.17 6.92 16.27
CA LEU A 473 -15.46 8.13 15.88
C LEU A 473 -15.56 8.37 14.37
N LEU A 474 -16.02 9.57 13.99
CA LEU A 474 -16.19 10.00 12.60
C LEU A 474 -15.40 11.28 12.32
N VAL A 475 -14.95 11.43 11.08
CA VAL A 475 -14.34 12.65 10.52
C VAL A 475 -15.24 13.27 9.44
N SER A 476 -16.09 12.48 8.81
CA SER A 476 -16.96 12.93 7.72
C SER A 476 -18.42 12.94 8.13
N PRO A 477 -19.13 14.09 8.06
CA PRO A 477 -20.56 14.17 8.30
C PRO A 477 -21.39 13.27 7.38
N ALA A 478 -20.86 12.95 6.18
CA ALA A 478 -21.53 12.07 5.23
C ALA A 478 -21.79 10.66 5.77
N PHE A 479 -20.99 10.22 6.76
CA PHE A 479 -21.14 8.91 7.40
C PHE A 479 -22.23 8.88 8.48
N GLU A 480 -22.65 10.00 9.05
CA GLU A 480 -23.67 10.02 10.11
C GLU A 480 -24.98 9.34 9.66
N ARG A 481 -25.45 9.64 8.45
CA ARG A 481 -26.67 9.02 7.90
C ARG A 481 -26.57 7.49 7.73
N ILE A 482 -25.34 6.95 7.71
CA ILE A 482 -25.07 5.51 7.59
C ILE A 482 -24.96 4.89 8.99
N VAL A 483 -24.28 5.57 9.90
CA VAL A 483 -24.04 5.09 11.27
C VAL A 483 -25.29 5.15 12.12
N LEU A 484 -26.13 6.17 11.99
CA LEU A 484 -27.33 6.34 12.83
C LEU A 484 -28.34 5.18 12.73
N PRO A 485 -28.65 4.61 11.55
CA PRO A 485 -29.45 3.38 11.46
C PRO A 485 -28.80 2.18 12.17
N TYR A 486 -27.48 2.05 12.07
CA TYR A 486 -26.71 1.00 12.76
C TYR A 486 -26.79 1.18 14.28
N VAL A 487 -26.58 2.38 14.82
CA VAL A 487 -26.73 2.72 16.25
C VAL A 487 -28.14 2.41 16.74
N ARG A 488 -29.17 2.68 15.94
CA ARG A 488 -30.56 2.32 16.27
C ARG A 488 -30.74 0.81 16.46
N ASN A 489 -30.10 0.00 15.62
CA ASN A 489 -30.13 -1.46 15.77
C ASN A 489 -29.31 -1.94 16.99
N LEU A 490 -28.19 -1.31 17.30
CA LEU A 490 -27.42 -1.56 18.52
C LEU A 490 -28.24 -1.26 19.78
N LYS A 491 -28.97 -0.14 19.79
CA LYS A 491 -29.88 0.20 20.90
C LYS A 491 -30.93 -0.87 21.13
N ARG A 492 -31.47 -1.50 20.08
CA ARG A 492 -32.42 -2.63 20.19
C ARG A 492 -31.80 -3.87 20.86
N LEU A 493 -30.47 -4.00 20.83
CA LEU A 493 -29.70 -5.02 21.55
C LEU A 493 -29.35 -4.60 22.99
N GLY A 494 -29.75 -3.42 23.42
CA GLY A 494 -29.39 -2.85 24.73
C GLY A 494 -27.98 -2.26 24.76
N ILE A 495 -27.33 -2.08 23.60
CA ILE A 495 -26.00 -1.52 23.46
C ILE A 495 -26.08 -0.02 23.27
N GLU A 496 -25.27 0.74 24.00
CA GLU A 496 -25.19 2.18 23.93
C GLU A 496 -23.96 2.63 23.13
N ALA A 497 -24.18 2.95 21.84
CA ALA A 497 -23.14 3.44 20.96
C ALA A 497 -23.30 4.94 20.69
N HIS A 498 -22.23 5.72 20.93
CA HIS A 498 -22.20 7.17 20.78
C HIS A 498 -21.46 7.58 19.53
N VAL A 499 -22.11 8.30 18.63
CA VAL A 499 -21.46 8.85 17.42
C VAL A 499 -20.77 10.15 17.79
N ARG A 500 -19.49 10.25 17.48
CA ARG A 500 -18.69 11.46 17.70
C ARG A 500 -18.02 11.92 16.42
N LEU A 501 -18.51 13.03 15.90
CA LEU A 501 -17.90 13.74 14.77
C LEU A 501 -16.88 14.75 15.30
N ILE A 502 -15.64 14.67 14.81
CA ILE A 502 -14.54 15.58 15.17
C ILE A 502 -13.86 16.13 13.93
N ASP A 503 -13.07 17.19 14.10
CA ASP A 503 -12.26 17.73 13.03
C ASP A 503 -11.13 16.78 12.59
N GLN A 504 -10.59 17.03 11.39
CA GLN A 504 -9.59 16.17 10.76
C GLN A 504 -8.30 16.07 11.57
N SER A 505 -7.85 17.14 12.20
CA SER A 505 -6.58 17.16 12.95
C SER A 505 -6.67 16.31 14.21
N GLN A 506 -7.76 16.47 14.98
CA GLN A 506 -8.05 15.64 16.15
C GLN A 506 -8.25 14.17 15.74
N TYR A 507 -8.98 13.92 14.65
CA TYR A 507 -9.17 12.55 14.14
C TYR A 507 -7.85 11.87 13.81
N ILE A 508 -6.95 12.54 13.07
CA ILE A 508 -5.64 12.00 12.72
C ILE A 508 -4.81 11.70 13.98
N ASN A 509 -4.84 12.58 14.97
CA ASN A 509 -4.09 12.38 16.21
C ASN A 509 -4.62 11.15 16.99
N ARG A 510 -5.94 11.05 17.20
CA ARG A 510 -6.56 9.90 17.87
C ARG A 510 -6.35 8.60 17.09
N PHE A 511 -6.49 8.66 15.77
CA PHE A 511 -6.21 7.54 14.86
C PHE A 511 -4.77 7.00 15.02
N ARG A 512 -3.77 7.90 15.04
CA ARG A 512 -2.36 7.52 15.18
C ARG A 512 -2.03 6.94 16.55
N GLN A 513 -2.71 7.38 17.59
CA GLN A 513 -2.50 6.90 18.97
C GLN A 513 -3.37 5.69 19.32
N PHE A 514 -4.20 5.21 18.38
CA PHE A 514 -5.22 4.17 18.61
C PHE A 514 -6.20 4.54 19.73
N ASP A 515 -6.44 5.85 19.94
CA ASP A 515 -7.37 6.36 20.94
C ASP A 515 -8.79 6.47 20.37
N PHE A 516 -9.41 5.33 20.19
CA PHE A 516 -10.80 5.16 19.75
C PHE A 516 -11.31 3.78 20.15
N ASP A 517 -12.63 3.64 20.19
CA ASP A 517 -13.27 2.33 20.36
C ASP A 517 -13.60 1.73 19.00
N MET A 518 -14.40 2.45 18.20
CA MET A 518 -14.73 2.09 16.82
C MET A 518 -14.54 3.29 15.90
N LEU A 519 -14.07 3.06 14.66
CA LEU A 519 -13.99 4.11 13.63
C LEU A 519 -14.26 3.53 12.24
N VAL A 520 -14.34 4.41 11.23
CA VAL A 520 -14.36 4.02 9.82
C VAL A 520 -12.95 4.07 9.27
N ALA A 521 -12.48 2.97 8.69
CA ALA A 521 -11.19 2.94 8.00
C ALA A 521 -11.26 2.20 6.67
N VAL A 522 -10.23 2.43 5.86
CA VAL A 522 -10.01 1.78 4.57
C VAL A 522 -8.60 1.21 4.54
N TRP A 523 -8.46 -0.07 4.19
CA TRP A 523 -7.21 -0.67 3.77
C TRP A 523 -7.25 -0.90 2.26
N GLY A 524 -6.45 -0.14 1.52
CA GLY A 524 -6.20 -0.42 0.11
C GLY A 524 -5.37 -1.69 -0.02
N GLN A 525 -5.60 -2.44 -1.09
CA GLN A 525 -4.82 -3.64 -1.40
C GLN A 525 -4.27 -3.55 -2.82
N SER A 526 -3.07 -4.08 -3.01
CA SER A 526 -2.44 -4.22 -4.31
C SER A 526 -2.78 -5.57 -4.95
N GLU A 527 -2.41 -5.74 -6.20
CA GLU A 527 -2.43 -7.06 -6.87
C GLU A 527 -1.24 -7.93 -6.43
N THR A 528 -0.30 -7.34 -5.69
CA THR A 528 0.89 -7.96 -5.12
C THR A 528 0.94 -7.71 -3.62
N PRO A 529 0.03 -8.29 -2.81
CA PRO A 529 0.13 -8.13 -1.37
C PRO A 529 1.43 -8.73 -0.85
N GLY A 530 2.12 -7.95 0.00
CA GLY A 530 3.45 -8.32 0.49
C GLY A 530 3.82 -7.63 1.80
N ASN A 531 4.89 -6.87 1.78
CA ASN A 531 5.48 -6.25 2.99
C ASN A 531 4.56 -5.27 3.72
N GLU A 532 3.59 -4.63 3.02
CA GLU A 532 2.60 -3.74 3.65
C GLU A 532 1.67 -4.47 4.61
N GLN A 533 1.47 -5.78 4.43
CA GLN A 533 0.63 -6.59 5.32
C GLN A 533 1.19 -6.64 6.75
N ARG A 534 2.52 -6.51 6.92
CA ARG A 534 3.13 -6.34 8.25
C ARG A 534 2.62 -5.09 8.95
N ASN A 535 2.55 -3.95 8.23
CA ASN A 535 2.03 -2.69 8.78
C ASN A 535 0.53 -2.75 9.10
N TYR A 536 -0.23 -3.60 8.37
CA TYR A 536 -1.68 -3.70 8.52
C TYR A 536 -2.09 -4.65 9.65
N TRP A 537 -1.38 -5.79 9.82
CA TRP A 537 -1.90 -6.89 10.62
C TRP A 537 -0.91 -7.51 11.59
N SER A 538 0.40 -7.20 11.55
CA SER A 538 1.36 -7.84 12.45
C SER A 538 1.18 -7.43 13.91
N SER A 539 1.56 -8.32 14.82
CA SER A 539 1.57 -8.06 16.26
C SER A 539 2.48 -6.90 16.64
N SER A 540 3.62 -6.73 15.95
CA SER A 540 4.53 -5.60 16.16
C SER A 540 3.88 -4.27 15.76
N ALA A 541 3.12 -4.24 14.67
CA ALA A 541 2.38 -3.06 14.24
C ALA A 541 1.25 -2.71 15.21
N ALA A 542 0.65 -3.70 15.88
CA ALA A 542 -0.39 -3.46 16.89
C ALA A 542 0.09 -2.58 18.05
N ALA A 543 1.37 -2.66 18.41
CA ALA A 543 1.99 -1.87 19.48
C ALA A 543 2.65 -0.57 19.00
N THR A 544 2.67 -0.31 17.68
CA THR A 544 3.39 0.83 17.10
C THR A 544 2.45 1.97 16.72
N PRO A 545 2.44 3.10 17.45
CA PRO A 545 1.65 4.29 17.10
C PRO A 545 1.93 4.74 15.66
N GLY A 546 0.88 5.12 14.95
CA GLY A 546 0.97 5.53 13.54
C GLY A 546 1.04 4.38 12.53
N SER A 547 1.08 3.12 12.96
CA SER A 547 0.88 1.97 12.09
C SER A 547 -0.56 1.90 11.56
N ARG A 548 -0.79 1.03 10.59
CA ARG A 548 -2.12 0.78 10.03
C ARG A 548 -2.84 -0.40 10.69
N ASN A 549 -2.28 -1.01 11.73
CA ASN A 549 -2.95 -2.06 12.50
C ASN A 549 -4.00 -1.45 13.44
N LEU A 550 -5.05 -0.88 12.87
CA LEU A 550 -6.09 -0.14 13.58
C LEU A 550 -6.95 -1.04 14.45
N ALA A 551 -7.18 -2.26 14.01
CA ALA A 551 -7.98 -3.23 14.75
C ALA A 551 -7.25 -3.78 16.00
N GLY A 552 -5.93 -3.61 16.10
CA GLY A 552 -5.13 -4.17 17.19
C GLY A 552 -4.93 -5.69 17.04
N VAL A 553 -4.80 -6.16 15.81
CA VAL A 553 -4.50 -7.59 15.53
C VAL A 553 -3.17 -7.95 16.16
N SER A 554 -3.19 -8.92 17.06
CA SER A 554 -1.98 -9.47 17.70
C SER A 554 -2.16 -10.97 17.86
N ASP A 555 -1.83 -11.70 16.80
CA ASP A 555 -2.02 -13.15 16.69
C ASP A 555 -0.83 -13.77 15.95
N PRO A 556 -0.04 -14.65 16.61
CA PRO A 556 1.08 -15.31 15.98
C PRO A 556 0.74 -16.16 14.75
N VAL A 557 -0.50 -16.60 14.59
CA VAL A 557 -0.93 -17.29 13.36
C VAL A 557 -1.00 -16.28 12.21
N ILE A 558 -1.59 -15.10 12.45
CA ILE A 558 -1.62 -14.02 11.46
C ILE A 558 -0.20 -13.58 11.10
N ASP A 559 0.70 -13.41 12.10
CA ASP A 559 2.10 -13.07 11.84
C ASP A 559 2.77 -14.10 10.93
N THR A 560 2.54 -15.40 11.19
CA THR A 560 3.11 -16.46 10.36
C THR A 560 2.52 -16.47 8.95
N LEU A 561 1.21 -16.24 8.79
CA LEU A 561 0.56 -16.20 7.48
C LEU A 561 1.10 -15.01 6.64
N ILE A 562 1.39 -13.87 7.26
CA ILE A 562 2.03 -12.72 6.61
C ILE A 562 3.42 -13.12 6.08
N GLU A 563 4.25 -13.73 6.91
CA GLU A 563 5.60 -14.13 6.49
C GLU A 563 5.59 -15.20 5.40
N GLN A 564 4.64 -16.14 5.45
CA GLN A 564 4.46 -17.12 4.37
C GLN A 564 4.01 -16.45 3.06
N LEU A 565 3.10 -15.48 3.13
CA LEU A 565 2.64 -14.71 1.99
C LEU A 565 3.81 -13.97 1.31
N ILE A 566 4.63 -13.27 2.09
CA ILE A 566 5.79 -12.50 1.61
C ILE A 566 6.82 -13.40 0.92
N LYS A 567 7.00 -14.63 1.40
CA LYS A 567 7.91 -15.64 0.83
C LYS A 567 7.28 -16.48 -0.29
N SER A 568 6.27 -15.97 -0.98
CA SER A 568 5.68 -16.65 -2.13
C SER A 568 6.63 -16.60 -3.33
N VAL A 569 6.78 -17.73 -4.03
CA VAL A 569 7.68 -17.88 -5.19
C VAL A 569 6.94 -18.01 -6.52
N SER A 570 5.61 -17.94 -6.50
CA SER A 570 4.76 -17.97 -7.68
C SER A 570 3.43 -17.26 -7.43
N ARG A 571 2.77 -16.83 -8.50
CA ARG A 571 1.43 -16.22 -8.45
C ARG A 571 0.41 -17.15 -7.80
N THR A 572 0.43 -18.42 -8.15
CA THR A 572 -0.50 -19.41 -7.57
C THR A 572 -0.30 -19.50 -6.06
N GLN A 573 0.94 -19.52 -5.60
CA GLN A 573 1.27 -19.58 -4.19
C GLN A 573 0.88 -18.28 -3.46
N LEU A 574 1.17 -17.12 -4.07
CA LEU A 574 0.74 -15.82 -3.55
C LEU A 574 -0.77 -15.77 -3.36
N ASN A 575 -1.53 -16.18 -4.38
CA ASN A 575 -3.00 -16.19 -4.30
C ASN A 575 -3.50 -17.09 -3.16
N GLN A 576 -2.97 -18.29 -3.03
CA GLN A 576 -3.40 -19.23 -1.98
C GLN A 576 -3.03 -18.77 -0.57
N ARG A 577 -1.84 -18.22 -0.40
CA ARG A 577 -1.38 -17.67 0.89
C ARG A 577 -2.11 -16.40 1.28
N THR A 578 -2.42 -15.54 0.30
CA THR A 578 -3.27 -14.36 0.51
C THR A 578 -4.69 -14.77 0.95
N ARG A 579 -5.29 -15.78 0.31
CA ARG A 579 -6.59 -16.32 0.73
C ARG A 579 -6.56 -16.88 2.13
N ALA A 580 -5.47 -17.53 2.53
CA ALA A 580 -5.32 -18.02 3.90
C ALA A 580 -5.31 -16.87 4.92
N LEU A 581 -4.55 -15.80 4.65
CA LEU A 581 -4.52 -14.60 5.49
C LEU A 581 -5.89 -13.91 5.51
N ASP A 582 -6.50 -13.68 4.35
CA ASP A 582 -7.82 -13.06 4.21
C ASP A 582 -8.87 -13.81 5.03
N ARG A 583 -8.92 -15.13 4.90
CA ARG A 583 -9.84 -16.00 5.64
C ARG A 583 -9.62 -15.94 7.14
N ALA A 584 -8.36 -15.98 7.59
CA ALA A 584 -8.04 -15.88 9.01
C ALA A 584 -8.48 -14.52 9.60
N LEU A 585 -8.28 -13.43 8.86
CA LEU A 585 -8.74 -12.09 9.27
C LEU A 585 -10.28 -12.00 9.31
N LEU A 586 -10.96 -12.53 8.29
CA LEU A 586 -12.43 -12.51 8.19
C LEU A 586 -13.11 -13.25 9.33
N TRP A 587 -12.67 -14.48 9.63
CA TRP A 587 -13.26 -15.31 10.68
C TRP A 587 -12.91 -14.85 12.11
N ASN A 588 -12.02 -13.89 12.28
CA ASN A 588 -11.77 -13.20 13.53
C ASN A 588 -12.65 -11.95 13.74
N PHE A 589 -13.45 -11.55 12.75
CA PHE A 589 -14.41 -10.45 12.83
C PHE A 589 -13.80 -9.14 13.38
N TYR A 590 -12.57 -8.80 12.99
CA TYR A 590 -11.94 -7.55 13.43
C TYR A 590 -12.68 -6.30 12.94
N VAL A 591 -13.45 -6.46 11.89
CA VAL A 591 -14.19 -5.38 11.21
C VAL A 591 -15.63 -5.78 10.88
N ILE A 592 -16.48 -4.79 10.72
CA ILE A 592 -17.78 -4.94 10.06
C ILE A 592 -17.62 -4.41 8.64
N PRO A 593 -17.49 -5.29 7.64
CA PRO A 593 -17.25 -4.88 6.27
C PRO A 593 -18.36 -3.96 5.75
N HIS A 594 -17.98 -2.94 4.98
CA HIS A 594 -18.92 -2.05 4.33
C HIS A 594 -19.27 -2.53 2.92
N TRP A 595 -18.92 -1.76 1.90
CA TRP A 595 -19.27 -1.98 0.50
C TRP A 595 -18.17 -1.50 -0.42
N HIS A 596 -18.24 -1.94 -1.66
CA HIS A 596 -17.36 -1.49 -2.73
C HIS A 596 -18.12 -1.35 -4.06
N ILE A 597 -17.46 -0.73 -5.02
CA ILE A 597 -17.86 -0.70 -6.42
C ILE A 597 -16.68 -1.19 -7.28
N ARG A 598 -16.98 -1.80 -8.42
CA ARG A 598 -15.99 -2.38 -9.36
C ARG A 598 -15.75 -1.49 -10.58
N ALA A 599 -15.97 -0.21 -10.43
CA ALA A 599 -15.84 0.77 -11.51
C ALA A 599 -15.58 2.17 -10.94
N ASP A 600 -14.85 2.97 -11.67
CA ASP A 600 -14.72 4.40 -11.43
C ASP A 600 -15.93 5.13 -12.03
N ARG A 601 -16.52 6.04 -11.27
CA ARG A 601 -17.60 6.92 -11.70
C ARG A 601 -17.01 8.24 -12.13
N ILE A 602 -16.81 8.44 -13.42
CA ILE A 602 -16.16 9.66 -13.92
C ILE A 602 -17.11 10.58 -14.67
N LEU A 603 -16.83 11.87 -14.52
CA LEU A 603 -17.44 12.93 -15.31
C LEU A 603 -16.35 13.82 -15.89
N TYR A 604 -16.45 14.15 -17.17
CA TYR A 604 -15.52 15.03 -17.82
C TYR A 604 -16.16 15.76 -19.00
N TRP A 605 -15.72 17.00 -19.23
CA TRP A 605 -16.12 17.75 -20.41
C TRP A 605 -15.54 17.13 -21.68
N ASP A 606 -16.36 16.95 -22.73
CA ASP A 606 -15.96 16.30 -24.00
C ASP A 606 -15.03 17.17 -24.85
N LYS A 607 -13.89 17.48 -24.31
CA LYS A 607 -12.77 18.18 -24.96
C LYS A 607 -11.45 17.42 -24.84
N PHE A 608 -11.54 16.18 -24.40
CA PHE A 608 -10.40 15.29 -24.25
C PHE A 608 -10.58 14.03 -25.09
N SER A 609 -9.47 13.46 -25.51
CA SER A 609 -9.39 12.14 -26.10
C SER A 609 -8.45 11.26 -25.29
N ARG A 610 -8.62 9.95 -25.41
CA ARG A 610 -7.82 8.94 -24.72
C ARG A 610 -7.73 7.66 -25.55
N PRO A 611 -6.68 6.82 -25.37
CA PRO A 611 -6.62 5.52 -26.03
C PRO A 611 -7.80 4.64 -25.63
N SER A 612 -8.25 3.80 -26.56
CA SER A 612 -9.31 2.82 -26.33
C SER A 612 -8.83 1.59 -25.55
N ALA A 613 -7.53 1.30 -25.56
CA ALA A 613 -6.95 0.15 -24.87
C ALA A 613 -7.31 0.16 -23.38
N PRO A 614 -7.87 -0.93 -22.85
CA PRO A 614 -8.23 -1.00 -21.43
C PRO A 614 -6.97 -1.07 -20.56
N ILE A 615 -7.08 -0.55 -19.34
CA ILE A 615 -6.08 -0.73 -18.28
C ILE A 615 -6.73 -1.38 -17.06
N ARG A 616 -5.93 -2.04 -16.25
CA ARG A 616 -6.41 -2.76 -15.07
C ARG A 616 -6.89 -1.79 -13.98
N SER A 617 -6.19 -0.66 -13.85
CA SER A 617 -6.45 0.37 -12.84
C SER A 617 -7.68 1.26 -13.09
N GLY A 618 -8.40 1.09 -14.21
CA GLY A 618 -9.56 1.92 -14.54
C GLY A 618 -9.19 3.20 -15.27
N VAL A 619 -9.16 4.33 -14.60
CA VAL A 619 -8.87 5.64 -15.21
C VAL A 619 -7.45 6.08 -14.91
N MET A 620 -6.75 6.55 -15.96
CA MET A 620 -5.41 7.14 -15.88
C MET A 620 -5.38 8.39 -16.76
N THR A 621 -5.55 9.56 -16.17
CA THR A 621 -5.60 10.84 -16.91
C THR A 621 -4.28 11.21 -17.56
N ALA A 622 -3.15 10.67 -17.10
CA ALA A 622 -1.83 10.89 -17.71
C ALA A 622 -1.73 10.43 -19.18
N ARG A 623 -2.59 9.49 -19.62
CA ARG A 623 -2.67 9.05 -21.03
C ARG A 623 -3.67 9.82 -21.88
N TRP A 624 -4.39 10.79 -21.30
CA TRP A 624 -5.36 11.63 -22.00
C TRP A 624 -4.64 12.81 -22.65
N TRP A 625 -5.32 13.43 -23.65
CA TRP A 625 -4.84 14.66 -24.28
C TRP A 625 -6.00 15.62 -24.55
N TYR A 626 -5.68 16.89 -24.64
CA TYR A 626 -6.61 17.89 -25.10
C TYR A 626 -6.86 17.70 -26.59
N ASP A 627 -8.12 17.60 -27.00
CA ASP A 627 -8.54 17.42 -28.39
C ASP A 627 -9.11 18.74 -28.91
N PRO A 628 -8.37 19.47 -29.78
CA PRO A 628 -8.80 20.78 -30.26
C PRO A 628 -10.11 20.72 -31.04
N LEU A 629 -10.38 19.65 -31.80
CA LEU A 629 -11.60 19.50 -32.57
C LEU A 629 -12.82 19.34 -31.69
N LYS A 630 -12.72 18.47 -30.68
CA LYS A 630 -13.77 18.31 -29.68
C LYS A 630 -14.00 19.58 -28.87
N ALA A 631 -12.94 20.27 -28.49
CA ALA A 631 -13.02 21.50 -27.74
C ALA A 631 -13.72 22.62 -28.54
N ALA A 632 -13.39 22.78 -29.83
CA ALA A 632 -14.05 23.73 -30.69
C ALA A 632 -15.54 23.39 -30.91
N ALA A 633 -15.86 22.10 -31.14
CA ALA A 633 -17.23 21.64 -31.27
C ALA A 633 -18.04 21.88 -29.97
N LEU A 634 -17.46 21.61 -28.82
CA LEU A 634 -18.08 21.85 -27.51
C LEU A 634 -18.32 23.36 -27.28
N GLN A 635 -17.33 24.21 -27.60
CA GLN A 635 -17.45 25.65 -27.46
C GLN A 635 -18.60 26.20 -28.33
N LYS A 636 -18.66 25.79 -29.60
CA LYS A 636 -19.74 26.18 -30.53
C LYS A 636 -21.11 25.72 -30.04
N ALA A 637 -21.20 24.51 -29.47
CA ALA A 637 -22.47 23.96 -29.00
C ALA A 637 -22.98 24.63 -27.72
N ARG A 638 -22.11 25.27 -26.94
CA ARG A 638 -22.46 25.97 -25.69
C ARG A 638 -22.81 27.47 -25.92
N GLN A 639 -22.49 28.02 -27.06
CA GLN A 639 -22.94 29.36 -27.50
C GLN A 639 -24.40 29.31 -27.96
#